data_5da86fdf63b7bf398667bfe1da0f11a2
#
_entry.id   5da86fdf63b7bf398667bfe1da0f11a2
#
_cell.length_a   1.000
_cell.length_b   1.000
_cell.length_c   1.000
_cell.angle_alpha   90.00
_cell.angle_beta   90.00
_cell.angle_gamma   90.00
#
_symmetry.space_group_name_H-M   'P 1'
#
loop_
_entity.id
_entity.type
_entity.pdbx_description
1 polymer ?
#
loop_
_entity_poly.entity_id
_entity_poly.type
_entity_poly.pdbx_seq_one_letter_code
_entity_poly.pdbx_strand_id
1 'polypeptide(L)'
;MKNRLKTALRVTLLLVVTLALAGPFSAQNAPQDQNQALTKHLTWRNIGPANMIGRISAFEALESDFTNVLVAGASGGVFKSVNAGTTWEPIFDKYGSSSIGDVKFFQKDPNIIWVGTGEACVRNSVSWGDGVYKSTDGGKTFTRMGLETTQTVGRIRTHPTDPNIVYVAASGHPWGYTGDRGLYKTTDGGKTWVKLGNGLPNDGKTGAIDLVMDPTNPDILYVSFWQRLRQPWRFDSGGPNGGIFKSSDGGATWAKLTKGLPSGDTGRIGLAISRSNPKVLMAVVEATFQPTAQVTEKDVRKPNPDYTDMTKLGTGVYRTEDGGATWQFVNRMNNRPFYYSHIYINPVEDKWAYFLTTNLNFSNDGGKTWTQIGGLHPDYHAMWLDPTNKNRFYVGQDGGASITYDNGKTWVFYDNLCLAQFYAVSVDMRDPYYVYGGLQDNGTWGGPSMSREGTILTDFWFNIGGGDGFHTQNDPTDWRTVYCESQGGSVLRVNVETREMKSIRPTQANIVNYKDYYPDKPAGKPSGKPAAKPAPQPAAKPKPPAPGQKPAATAQPVPSPEEAMMAMAGRQAGPFRFNWSTPIIMSPHNPRTIYMGGNHLFRSLDRGDKWVILSPDVTTNDKTKYAPEKPSGGITRDVTGAETHCTIITISESPVVPGLIWVGTDDGNVQLTRNDGVAWTNVRAAIPLVPKGTWVSRVEASHFDAGTCYVTFDGHRSDDF
;
A
#
# COMPACT_ATOMS: atom_id res chain seq x y z
N MET A 1 18.88 33.76 -64.44
CA MET A 1 17.52 33.61 -63.89
C MET A 1 16.74 32.40 -64.38
N LYS A 2 16.86 31.97 -65.64
CA LYS A 2 16.06 30.85 -66.22
C LYS A 2 16.38 29.46 -65.65
N ASN A 3 17.63 29.19 -65.15
CA ASN A 3 17.99 27.88 -64.63
C ASN A 3 17.54 27.67 -63.16
N ARG A 4 17.37 28.73 -62.37
CA ARG A 4 16.85 28.61 -60.96
C ARG A 4 15.34 28.36 -60.92
N LEU A 5 14.59 28.85 -61.92
CA LEU A 5 13.14 28.62 -62.05
C LEU A 5 12.82 27.16 -62.42
N LYS A 6 13.64 26.51 -63.25
CA LYS A 6 13.46 25.12 -63.65
C LYS A 6 13.76 24.12 -62.50
N THR A 7 14.73 24.45 -61.64
CA THR A 7 15.06 23.62 -60.47
C THR A 7 13.98 23.76 -59.37
N ALA A 8 13.48 24.97 -59.13
CA ALA A 8 12.39 25.18 -58.19
C ALA A 8 11.09 24.47 -58.63
N LEU A 9 10.75 24.52 -59.91
CA LEU A 9 9.55 23.87 -60.47
C LEU A 9 9.66 22.33 -60.43
N ARG A 10 10.85 21.75 -60.56
CA ARG A 10 11.08 20.30 -60.44
C ARG A 10 11.01 19.82 -58.99
N VAL A 11 11.51 20.60 -58.02
CA VAL A 11 11.41 20.27 -56.59
C VAL A 11 9.97 20.39 -56.11
N THR A 12 9.21 21.41 -56.57
CA THR A 12 7.80 21.57 -56.22
C THR A 12 6.94 20.46 -56.84
N LEU A 13 7.23 20.05 -58.08
CA LEU A 13 6.51 18.95 -58.72
C LEU A 13 6.83 17.58 -58.07
N LEU A 14 8.07 17.36 -57.62
CA LEU A 14 8.42 16.17 -56.88
C LEU A 14 7.76 16.10 -55.46
N LEU A 15 7.63 17.26 -54.79
CA LEU A 15 6.93 17.35 -53.50
C LEU A 15 5.41 17.15 -53.64
N VAL A 16 4.80 17.66 -54.73
CA VAL A 16 3.37 17.48 -54.99
C VAL A 16 3.06 16.05 -55.43
N VAL A 17 3.95 15.39 -56.17
CA VAL A 17 3.78 13.99 -56.59
C VAL A 17 4.00 13.04 -55.39
N THR A 18 4.89 13.36 -54.48
CA THR A 18 5.04 12.57 -53.24
C THR A 18 3.89 12.77 -52.26
N LEU A 19 3.24 13.95 -52.22
CA LEU A 19 2.01 14.16 -51.45
C LEU A 19 0.75 13.54 -52.11
N ALA A 20 0.72 13.43 -53.45
CA ALA A 20 -0.41 12.84 -54.17
C ALA A 20 -0.37 11.31 -54.23
N LEU A 21 0.78 10.70 -53.92
CA LEU A 21 0.95 9.24 -53.74
C LEU A 21 0.78 8.79 -52.32
N ALA A 22 0.70 9.71 -51.36
CA ALA A 22 0.16 9.44 -50.03
C ALA A 22 -1.37 9.47 -50.15
N GLY A 23 -1.96 8.42 -50.72
CA GLY A 23 -3.38 8.12 -50.52
C GLY A 23 -3.69 8.15 -49.02
N PRO A 24 -4.95 8.35 -48.61
CA PRO A 24 -5.29 8.28 -47.22
C PRO A 24 -4.72 6.96 -46.72
N PHE A 25 -3.73 7.02 -45.80
CA PHE A 25 -3.41 5.88 -44.98
C PHE A 25 -4.74 5.54 -44.32
N SER A 26 -5.46 4.59 -44.92
CA SER A 26 -6.42 3.82 -44.18
C SER A 26 -5.61 3.39 -42.95
N ALA A 27 -6.03 3.80 -41.76
CA ALA A 27 -5.54 3.20 -40.57
C ALA A 27 -5.70 1.69 -40.82
N GLN A 28 -4.61 1.02 -41.24
CA GLN A 28 -4.55 -0.44 -41.19
C GLN A 28 -4.92 -0.71 -39.76
N ASN A 29 -6.05 -1.36 -39.54
CA ASN A 29 -6.45 -1.88 -38.25
C ASN A 29 -5.17 -2.44 -37.65
N ALA A 30 -4.71 -1.88 -36.55
CA ALA A 30 -3.57 -2.40 -35.81
C ALA A 30 -3.81 -3.92 -35.75
N PRO A 31 -2.80 -4.77 -35.98
CA PRO A 31 -3.02 -6.21 -36.02
C PRO A 31 -3.85 -6.54 -34.79
N GLN A 32 -5.08 -7.02 -35.03
CA GLN A 32 -6.00 -7.37 -33.94
C GLN A 32 -5.18 -8.33 -33.08
N ASP A 33 -4.87 -7.92 -31.86
CA ASP A 33 -3.95 -8.63 -30.98
C ASP A 33 -4.43 -10.09 -30.96
N GLN A 34 -3.67 -10.99 -31.56
CA GLN A 34 -4.01 -12.43 -31.61
C GLN A 34 -4.21 -12.96 -30.21
N ASN A 35 -3.58 -12.32 -29.20
CA ASN A 35 -3.75 -12.60 -27.80
C ASN A 35 -5.15 -12.22 -27.28
N GLN A 36 -5.78 -11.14 -27.81
CA GLN A 36 -7.18 -10.84 -27.45
C GLN A 36 -8.15 -11.95 -27.89
N ALA A 37 -7.90 -12.57 -29.03
CA ALA A 37 -8.72 -13.69 -29.49
C ALA A 37 -8.58 -14.92 -28.58
N LEU A 38 -7.41 -15.17 -28.01
CA LEU A 38 -7.14 -16.25 -27.07
C LEU A 38 -7.72 -15.97 -25.68
N THR A 39 -7.72 -14.71 -25.25
CA THR A 39 -8.09 -14.32 -23.88
C THR A 39 -9.56 -13.87 -23.74
N LYS A 40 -10.27 -13.62 -24.84
CA LYS A 40 -11.65 -13.07 -24.82
C LYS A 40 -12.68 -13.89 -24.03
N HIS A 41 -12.40 -15.17 -23.80
CA HIS A 41 -13.25 -16.07 -23.00
C HIS A 41 -12.77 -16.21 -21.55
N LEU A 42 -11.60 -15.64 -21.21
CA LEU A 42 -11.12 -15.65 -19.84
C LEU A 42 -11.82 -14.53 -19.07
N THR A 43 -12.56 -14.89 -18.05
CA THR A 43 -13.24 -13.95 -17.16
C THR A 43 -12.69 -14.07 -15.75
N TRP A 44 -12.47 -12.94 -15.11
CA TRP A 44 -12.09 -12.91 -13.70
C TRP A 44 -13.25 -13.40 -12.84
N ARG A 45 -12.94 -14.24 -11.87
CA ARG A 45 -13.87 -14.71 -10.86
C ARG A 45 -13.32 -14.38 -9.47
N ASN A 46 -14.11 -13.70 -8.66
CA ASN A 46 -13.79 -13.45 -7.27
C ASN A 46 -13.91 -14.76 -6.48
N ILE A 47 -12.88 -15.09 -5.70
CA ILE A 47 -12.83 -16.28 -4.83
C ILE A 47 -12.65 -15.92 -3.34
N GLY A 48 -12.71 -14.64 -2.95
CA GLY A 48 -12.42 -14.14 -1.60
C GLY A 48 -10.92 -13.90 -1.39
N PRO A 49 -10.45 -13.77 -0.14
CA PRO A 49 -11.23 -13.74 1.11
C PRO A 49 -12.01 -12.43 1.31
N ALA A 50 -13.01 -12.43 2.20
CA ALA A 50 -13.79 -11.26 2.56
C ALA A 50 -13.72 -10.91 4.06
N ASN A 51 -13.24 -11.80 4.91
CA ASN A 51 -13.14 -11.59 6.36
C ASN A 51 -11.92 -10.77 6.81
N MET A 52 -10.97 -10.51 5.90
CA MET A 52 -9.90 -9.52 6.05
C MET A 52 -9.84 -8.71 4.76
N ILE A 53 -10.47 -7.54 4.78
CA ILE A 53 -10.81 -6.83 3.56
C ILE A 53 -9.61 -6.07 2.99
N GLY A 54 -8.82 -5.42 3.79
CA GLY A 54 -7.75 -4.53 3.34
C GLY A 54 -8.13 -3.05 3.46
N ARG A 55 -7.16 -2.17 3.16
CA ARG A 55 -7.23 -0.75 3.47
C ARG A 55 -8.36 -0.02 2.76
N ILE A 56 -9.19 0.66 3.55
CA ILE A 56 -10.22 1.57 3.08
C ILE A 56 -9.69 3.01 3.13
N SER A 57 -9.58 3.65 1.97
CA SER A 57 -9.05 5.02 1.82
C SER A 57 -10.11 6.11 1.94
N ALA A 58 -11.35 5.83 1.58
CA ALA A 58 -12.42 6.83 1.65
C ALA A 58 -13.80 6.20 1.83
N PHE A 59 -14.70 6.99 2.44
CA PHE A 59 -16.14 6.75 2.52
C PHE A 59 -16.90 7.98 2.05
N GLU A 60 -18.03 7.75 1.41
CA GLU A 60 -19.06 8.76 1.21
C GLU A 60 -20.42 8.12 1.26
N ALA A 61 -21.36 8.70 2.02
CA ALA A 61 -22.76 8.29 1.98
C ALA A 61 -23.66 9.48 1.68
N LEU A 62 -24.87 9.21 1.21
CA LEU A 62 -25.86 10.27 1.03
C LEU A 62 -26.32 10.77 2.40
N GLU A 63 -26.31 12.09 2.57
CA GLU A 63 -26.72 12.73 3.81
C GLU A 63 -28.23 12.56 4.07
N SER A 64 -29.02 12.43 3.00
CA SER A 64 -30.47 12.16 3.06
C SER A 64 -30.80 10.68 3.28
N ASP A 65 -29.85 9.77 2.96
CA ASP A 65 -30.03 8.32 3.07
C ASP A 65 -28.68 7.63 3.27
N PHE A 66 -28.29 7.44 4.53
CA PHE A 66 -27.00 6.82 4.88
C PHE A 66 -26.84 5.39 4.33
N THR A 67 -27.95 4.74 3.93
CA THR A 67 -27.89 3.37 3.39
C THR A 67 -27.27 3.31 1.99
N ASN A 68 -27.25 4.44 1.27
CA ASN A 68 -26.58 4.59 -0.02
C ASN A 68 -25.16 5.11 0.22
N VAL A 69 -24.19 4.20 0.14
CA VAL A 69 -22.82 4.43 0.55
C VAL A 69 -21.82 3.94 -0.49
N LEU A 70 -20.73 4.70 -0.66
CA LEU A 70 -19.54 4.35 -1.41
C LEU A 70 -18.41 4.01 -0.46
N VAL A 71 -17.69 2.94 -0.75
CA VAL A 71 -16.47 2.53 -0.07
C VAL A 71 -15.35 2.46 -1.10
N ALA A 72 -14.23 3.09 -0.81
CA ALA A 72 -13.06 3.10 -1.68
C ALA A 72 -11.90 2.36 -1.04
N GLY A 73 -11.33 1.41 -1.78
CA GLY A 73 -10.10 0.71 -1.41
C GLY A 73 -8.86 1.48 -1.84
N ALA A 74 -7.82 1.45 -1.02
CA ALA A 74 -6.51 2.03 -1.38
C ALA A 74 -5.92 1.39 -2.65
N SER A 75 -6.28 0.12 -2.93
CA SER A 75 -5.82 -0.63 -4.10
C SER A 75 -6.89 -1.60 -4.61
N GLY A 76 -8.18 -1.27 -4.54
CA GLY A 76 -9.26 -2.19 -4.89
C GLY A 76 -10.48 -1.55 -5.56
N GLY A 77 -10.35 -0.32 -6.05
CA GLY A 77 -11.45 0.38 -6.70
C GLY A 77 -12.52 0.90 -5.74
N VAL A 78 -13.74 1.04 -6.24
CA VAL A 78 -14.89 1.59 -5.50
C VAL A 78 -16.03 0.59 -5.49
N PHE A 79 -16.61 0.39 -4.33
CA PHE A 79 -17.83 -0.40 -4.11
C PHE A 79 -18.99 0.49 -3.70
N LYS A 80 -20.18 0.17 -4.15
CA LYS A 80 -21.42 0.85 -3.82
C LYS A 80 -22.39 -0.10 -3.13
N SER A 81 -23.03 0.38 -2.09
CA SER A 81 -24.20 -0.25 -1.46
C SER A 81 -25.38 0.73 -1.42
N VAL A 82 -26.58 0.20 -1.55
CA VAL A 82 -27.83 0.96 -1.39
C VAL A 82 -28.67 0.45 -0.21
N ASN A 83 -28.07 -0.37 0.65
CA ASN A 83 -28.73 -1.04 1.78
C ASN A 83 -27.79 -1.16 2.99
N ALA A 84 -27.02 -0.09 3.26
CA ALA A 84 -26.07 0.02 4.38
C ALA A 84 -25.06 -1.14 4.46
N GLY A 85 -24.57 -1.62 3.31
CA GLY A 85 -23.54 -2.67 3.24
C GLY A 85 -24.06 -4.09 3.33
N THR A 86 -25.40 -4.32 3.29
CA THR A 86 -25.95 -5.67 3.19
C THR A 86 -25.51 -6.35 1.89
N THR A 87 -25.40 -5.60 0.79
CA THR A 87 -24.81 -6.03 -0.47
C THR A 87 -23.90 -4.95 -1.05
N TRP A 88 -22.87 -5.37 -1.78
CA TRP A 88 -21.92 -4.48 -2.42
C TRP A 88 -21.83 -4.78 -3.91
N GLU A 89 -21.74 -3.72 -4.72
CA GLU A 89 -21.49 -3.77 -6.15
C GLU A 89 -20.15 -3.11 -6.44
N PRO A 90 -19.17 -3.79 -7.07
CA PRO A 90 -17.95 -3.14 -7.55
C PRO A 90 -18.30 -2.29 -8.77
N ILE A 91 -18.10 -0.98 -8.68
CA ILE A 91 -18.49 -0.04 -9.73
C ILE A 91 -17.30 0.56 -10.50
N PHE A 92 -16.06 0.25 -10.09
CA PHE A 92 -14.86 0.89 -10.65
C PHE A 92 -13.79 -0.07 -11.17
N ASP A 93 -14.10 -1.36 -11.43
CA ASP A 93 -13.14 -2.41 -11.81
C ASP A 93 -12.57 -2.28 -13.23
N LYS A 94 -13.18 -1.45 -14.10
CA LYS A 94 -12.86 -1.38 -15.54
C LYS A 94 -12.04 -0.15 -15.92
N TYR A 95 -11.55 0.61 -14.93
CA TYR A 95 -10.89 1.89 -15.17
C TYR A 95 -9.39 1.81 -14.90
N GLY A 96 -8.64 2.84 -15.28
CA GLY A 96 -7.18 2.79 -15.41
C GLY A 96 -6.42 2.56 -14.09
N SER A 97 -6.96 2.97 -12.95
CA SER A 97 -6.34 2.77 -11.64
C SER A 97 -7.32 2.21 -10.64
N SER A 98 -6.90 1.18 -9.90
CA SER A 98 -7.64 0.66 -8.75
C SER A 98 -7.28 1.36 -7.43
N SER A 99 -6.27 2.24 -7.44
CA SER A 99 -5.86 3.01 -6.26
C SER A 99 -6.75 4.24 -6.12
N ILE A 100 -7.48 4.35 -5.01
CA ILE A 100 -8.43 5.44 -4.80
C ILE A 100 -8.00 6.32 -3.64
N GLY A 101 -8.01 7.63 -3.86
CA GLY A 101 -7.69 8.61 -2.84
C GLY A 101 -8.92 9.21 -2.16
N ASP A 102 -9.96 9.56 -2.94
CA ASP A 102 -11.23 10.06 -2.39
C ASP A 102 -12.40 9.78 -3.32
N VAL A 103 -13.61 9.66 -2.77
CA VAL A 103 -14.87 9.51 -3.50
C VAL A 103 -15.92 10.46 -2.97
N LYS A 104 -16.79 11.02 -3.85
CA LYS A 104 -17.83 11.95 -3.47
C LYS A 104 -19.09 11.81 -4.29
N PHE A 105 -20.24 11.81 -3.61
CA PHE A 105 -21.51 12.14 -4.25
C PHE A 105 -21.65 13.65 -4.43
N PHE A 106 -22.33 14.08 -5.48
CA PHE A 106 -23.00 15.35 -5.46
C PHE A 106 -24.33 15.15 -4.69
N GLN A 107 -24.41 15.68 -3.47
CA GLN A 107 -25.46 15.32 -2.50
C GLN A 107 -26.91 15.62 -2.94
N LYS A 108 -27.11 16.51 -3.94
CA LYS A 108 -28.43 16.81 -4.53
C LYS A 108 -28.83 15.89 -5.67
N ASP A 109 -27.87 15.19 -6.30
CA ASP A 109 -28.11 14.20 -7.34
C ASP A 109 -27.16 13.03 -7.16
N PRO A 110 -27.61 11.90 -6.61
CA PRO A 110 -26.77 10.72 -6.35
C PRO A 110 -26.31 10.01 -7.64
N ASN A 111 -26.82 10.40 -8.80
CA ASN A 111 -26.28 9.89 -10.06
C ASN A 111 -24.90 10.50 -10.37
N ILE A 112 -24.57 11.66 -9.80
CA ILE A 112 -23.27 12.29 -10.00
C ILE A 112 -22.33 11.82 -8.89
N ILE A 113 -21.32 11.01 -9.32
CA ILE A 113 -20.27 10.48 -8.44
C ILE A 113 -18.92 10.92 -9.00
N TRP A 114 -18.05 11.39 -8.11
CA TRP A 114 -16.67 11.72 -8.42
C TRP A 114 -15.73 10.73 -7.74
N VAL A 115 -14.70 10.29 -8.47
CA VAL A 115 -13.65 9.40 -7.99
C VAL A 115 -12.30 10.05 -8.29
N GLY A 116 -11.50 10.28 -7.25
CA GLY A 116 -10.12 10.73 -7.35
C GLY A 116 -9.19 9.55 -7.12
N THR A 117 -8.35 9.25 -8.11
CA THR A 117 -7.45 8.11 -8.05
C THR A 117 -6.11 8.43 -7.41
N GLY A 118 -5.42 7.41 -6.91
CA GLY A 118 -4.15 7.48 -6.21
C GLY A 118 -4.29 7.72 -4.70
N GLU A 119 -3.86 6.74 -3.93
CA GLU A 119 -3.92 6.74 -2.46
C GLU A 119 -3.09 7.88 -1.85
N ALA A 120 -3.67 8.59 -0.88
CA ALA A 120 -3.03 9.70 -0.18
C ALA A 120 -2.29 9.29 1.10
N CYS A 121 -2.52 8.07 1.62
CA CYS A 121 -1.85 7.52 2.79
C CYS A 121 -0.55 6.84 2.37
N VAL A 122 0.56 7.59 2.40
CA VAL A 122 1.83 7.21 1.77
C VAL A 122 2.54 6.11 2.53
N ARG A 123 2.60 4.93 1.92
CA ARG A 123 3.40 3.78 2.35
C ARG A 123 4.37 3.39 1.23
N ASN A 124 5.26 2.41 1.50
CA ASN A 124 6.15 1.84 0.49
C ASN A 124 5.39 1.06 -0.61
N SER A 125 4.17 0.62 -0.32
CA SER A 125 3.28 -0.11 -1.22
C SER A 125 2.21 0.77 -1.89
N VAL A 126 2.31 2.09 -1.76
CA VAL A 126 1.35 3.02 -2.35
C VAL A 126 1.33 2.91 -3.87
N SER A 127 0.13 2.78 -4.43
CA SER A 127 -0.10 2.80 -5.87
C SER A 127 -0.56 4.19 -6.32
N TRP A 128 -0.17 4.54 -7.54
CA TRP A 128 -0.53 5.81 -8.14
C TRP A 128 -1.88 5.76 -8.83
N GLY A 129 -2.47 6.93 -9.04
CA GLY A 129 -3.68 7.13 -9.82
C GLY A 129 -3.38 7.71 -11.20
N ASP A 130 -4.44 7.86 -11.98
CA ASP A 130 -4.43 8.39 -13.34
C ASP A 130 -5.45 9.52 -13.53
N GLY A 131 -5.73 10.28 -12.46
CA GLY A 131 -6.57 11.48 -12.48
C GLY A 131 -7.93 11.31 -11.80
N VAL A 132 -8.90 12.06 -12.29
CA VAL A 132 -10.24 12.17 -11.71
C VAL A 132 -11.29 11.65 -12.68
N TYR A 133 -12.26 10.91 -12.16
CA TYR A 133 -13.37 10.32 -12.91
C TYR A 133 -14.71 10.84 -12.42
N LYS A 134 -15.69 10.88 -13.32
CA LYS A 134 -17.07 11.28 -13.02
C LYS A 134 -18.06 10.28 -13.61
N SER A 135 -19.03 9.89 -12.80
CA SER A 135 -20.27 9.25 -13.25
C SER A 135 -21.41 10.26 -13.25
N THR A 136 -22.39 10.04 -14.16
CA THR A 136 -23.67 10.77 -14.20
C THR A 136 -24.86 9.82 -14.25
N ASP A 137 -24.62 8.54 -14.00
CA ASP A 137 -25.62 7.46 -14.08
C ASP A 137 -25.64 6.58 -12.81
N GLY A 138 -25.19 7.13 -11.69
CA GLY A 138 -25.19 6.45 -10.38
C GLY A 138 -24.08 5.43 -10.21
N GLY A 139 -23.00 5.53 -10.99
CA GLY A 139 -21.84 4.65 -10.90
C GLY A 139 -21.86 3.48 -11.89
N LYS A 140 -22.81 3.44 -12.84
CA LYS A 140 -22.84 2.41 -13.88
C LYS A 140 -21.68 2.59 -14.87
N THR A 141 -21.39 3.85 -15.22
CA THR A 141 -20.24 4.21 -16.06
C THR A 141 -19.51 5.42 -15.49
N PHE A 142 -18.21 5.50 -15.78
CA PHE A 142 -17.37 6.65 -15.45
C PHE A 142 -16.63 7.16 -16.68
N THR A 143 -16.43 8.47 -16.72
CA THR A 143 -15.60 9.16 -17.71
C THR A 143 -14.42 9.80 -17.00
N ARG A 144 -13.20 9.62 -17.52
CA ARG A 144 -12.03 10.32 -17.01
C ARG A 144 -12.12 11.80 -17.36
N MET A 145 -11.97 12.65 -16.36
CA MET A 145 -12.20 14.08 -16.45
C MET A 145 -10.91 14.90 -16.35
N GLY A 146 -9.75 14.29 -16.54
CA GLY A 146 -8.45 14.96 -16.50
C GLY A 146 -7.65 14.75 -15.22
N LEU A 147 -6.62 15.58 -15.04
CA LEU A 147 -5.65 15.53 -13.95
C LEU A 147 -4.83 14.21 -13.90
N GLU A 148 -4.59 13.61 -15.07
CA GLU A 148 -3.92 12.30 -15.22
C GLU A 148 -2.53 12.30 -14.60
N THR A 149 -1.82 13.40 -14.68
CA THR A 149 -0.44 13.53 -14.21
C THR A 149 -0.33 13.81 -12.72
N THR A 150 -1.44 14.01 -11.99
CA THR A 150 -1.37 14.31 -10.56
C THR A 150 -1.02 13.11 -9.68
N GLN A 151 -1.28 11.92 -10.14
CA GLN A 151 -1.00 10.62 -9.52
C GLN A 151 -1.57 10.38 -8.11
N THR A 152 -1.91 11.41 -7.36
CA THR A 152 -2.48 11.25 -6.02
C THR A 152 -3.49 12.34 -5.72
N VAL A 153 -4.74 11.94 -5.53
CA VAL A 153 -5.84 12.82 -5.11
C VAL A 153 -6.10 12.63 -3.63
N GLY A 154 -5.76 13.64 -2.82
CA GLY A 154 -5.97 13.59 -1.37
C GLY A 154 -7.41 13.88 -0.94
N ARG A 155 -8.09 14.76 -1.68
CA ARG A 155 -9.45 15.18 -1.34
C ARG A 155 -10.20 15.75 -2.53
N ILE A 156 -11.51 15.44 -2.61
CA ILE A 156 -12.47 16.08 -3.52
C ILE A 156 -13.49 16.85 -2.69
N ARG A 157 -13.91 18.03 -3.16
CA ARG A 157 -15.06 18.77 -2.61
C ARG A 157 -15.95 19.24 -3.74
N THR A 158 -17.19 18.78 -3.74
CA THR A 158 -18.25 19.24 -4.61
C THR A 158 -18.92 20.47 -4.00
N HIS A 159 -19.26 21.45 -4.82
CA HIS A 159 -20.07 22.59 -4.37
C HIS A 159 -21.48 22.11 -3.93
N PRO A 160 -22.07 22.65 -2.86
CA PRO A 160 -23.31 22.09 -2.28
C PRO A 160 -24.53 22.23 -3.21
N THR A 161 -24.50 23.13 -4.18
CA THR A 161 -25.67 23.43 -5.03
C THR A 161 -25.38 23.41 -6.53
N ASP A 162 -24.13 23.57 -6.97
CA ASP A 162 -23.74 23.57 -8.38
C ASP A 162 -22.87 22.33 -8.72
N PRO A 163 -23.39 21.38 -9.52
CA PRO A 163 -22.67 20.16 -9.87
C PRO A 163 -21.46 20.40 -10.79
N ASN A 164 -21.31 21.62 -11.31
CA ASN A 164 -20.20 21.97 -12.18
C ASN A 164 -18.97 22.47 -11.43
N ILE A 165 -19.13 22.88 -10.17
CA ILE A 165 -18.03 23.39 -9.34
C ILE A 165 -17.50 22.28 -8.46
N VAL A 166 -16.22 21.91 -8.68
CA VAL A 166 -15.52 20.89 -7.91
C VAL A 166 -14.08 21.33 -7.64
N TYR A 167 -13.59 21.05 -6.46
CA TYR A 167 -12.21 21.28 -6.06
C TYR A 167 -11.52 19.93 -5.81
N VAL A 168 -10.26 19.81 -6.27
CA VAL A 168 -9.42 18.62 -6.11
C VAL A 168 -8.09 18.99 -5.48
N ALA A 169 -7.80 18.44 -4.31
CA ALA A 169 -6.50 18.54 -3.66
C ALA A 169 -5.60 17.41 -4.19
N ALA A 170 -4.56 17.77 -4.95
CA ALA A 170 -3.60 16.85 -5.53
C ALA A 170 -2.25 16.97 -4.83
N SER A 171 -1.81 15.91 -4.16
CA SER A 171 -0.52 15.88 -3.50
C SER A 171 0.63 15.47 -4.43
N GLY A 172 0.32 15.08 -5.66
CA GLY A 172 1.26 14.82 -6.74
C GLY A 172 1.96 13.47 -6.63
N HIS A 173 2.99 13.29 -7.44
CA HIS A 173 3.76 12.06 -7.53
C HIS A 173 4.31 11.61 -6.17
N PRO A 174 4.16 10.34 -5.77
CA PRO A 174 4.75 9.83 -4.53
C PRO A 174 6.28 9.80 -4.59
N TRP A 175 6.85 9.46 -5.76
CA TRP A 175 8.26 9.12 -5.97
C TRP A 175 9.10 10.21 -6.64
N GLY A 176 8.49 11.32 -7.06
CA GLY A 176 9.16 12.45 -7.71
C GLY A 176 8.58 13.79 -7.31
N TYR A 177 9.34 14.86 -7.56
CA TYR A 177 8.84 16.22 -7.47
C TYR A 177 8.42 16.70 -8.86
N THR A 178 7.13 17.04 -9.01
CA THR A 178 6.54 17.49 -10.28
C THR A 178 5.67 18.71 -10.09
N GLY A 179 5.48 19.48 -11.17
CA GLY A 179 4.64 20.66 -11.17
C GLY A 179 3.14 20.43 -11.02
N ASP A 180 2.70 19.16 -11.01
CA ASP A 180 1.29 18.76 -10.96
C ASP A 180 0.69 18.78 -9.53
N ARG A 181 1.51 19.05 -8.53
CA ARG A 181 1.08 19.24 -7.14
C ARG A 181 0.31 20.53 -6.97
N GLY A 182 -0.84 20.51 -6.30
CA GLY A 182 -1.60 21.73 -6.05
C GLY A 182 -3.09 21.50 -5.76
N LEU A 183 -3.81 22.62 -5.71
CA LEU A 183 -5.26 22.63 -5.62
C LEU A 183 -5.84 23.00 -6.99
N TYR A 184 -6.79 22.21 -7.46
CA TYR A 184 -7.43 22.41 -8.75
C TYR A 184 -8.91 22.72 -8.56
N LYS A 185 -9.46 23.54 -9.48
CA LYS A 185 -10.90 23.89 -9.53
C LYS A 185 -11.41 23.70 -10.95
N THR A 186 -12.60 23.13 -11.08
CA THR A 186 -13.42 23.18 -12.29
C THR A 186 -14.67 24.00 -12.02
N THR A 187 -15.22 24.63 -13.07
CA THR A 187 -16.51 25.34 -13.06
C THR A 187 -17.41 24.89 -14.22
N ASP A 188 -17.00 23.85 -14.95
CA ASP A 188 -17.70 23.30 -16.11
C ASP A 188 -17.96 21.80 -16.00
N GLY A 189 -17.96 21.28 -14.77
CA GLY A 189 -18.24 19.89 -14.47
C GLY A 189 -17.11 18.94 -14.81
N GLY A 190 -15.85 19.44 -14.80
CA GLY A 190 -14.64 18.67 -14.99
C GLY A 190 -14.10 18.65 -16.41
N LYS A 191 -14.71 19.41 -17.36
CA LYS A 191 -14.20 19.48 -18.72
C LYS A 191 -12.87 20.22 -18.79
N THR A 192 -12.70 21.26 -17.96
CA THR A 192 -11.45 21.99 -17.79
C THR A 192 -11.10 22.17 -16.30
N TRP A 193 -9.81 22.22 -16.00
CA TRP A 193 -9.30 22.41 -14.66
C TRP A 193 -8.33 23.60 -14.60
N VAL A 194 -8.48 24.42 -13.59
CA VAL A 194 -7.58 25.52 -13.27
C VAL A 194 -6.81 25.20 -12.00
N LYS A 195 -5.48 25.16 -12.08
CA LYS A 195 -4.64 25.09 -10.88
C LYS A 195 -4.67 26.45 -10.17
N LEU A 196 -5.11 26.45 -8.92
CA LEU A 196 -5.20 27.66 -8.11
C LEU A 196 -3.81 28.01 -7.57
N GLY A 197 -3.41 29.28 -7.65
CA GLY A 197 -2.07 29.68 -7.31
C GLY A 197 -1.96 30.96 -6.49
N ASN A 198 -2.93 31.86 -6.57
CA ASN A 198 -2.85 33.18 -5.92
C ASN A 198 -2.80 33.09 -4.40
N GLY A 199 -1.59 33.11 -3.83
CA GLY A 199 -1.33 32.91 -2.39
C GLY A 199 -1.05 31.47 -1.97
N LEU A 200 -1.10 30.47 -2.89
CA LEU A 200 -0.78 29.07 -2.63
C LEU A 200 0.64 28.70 -3.06
N PRO A 201 1.25 27.65 -2.48
CA PRO A 201 2.54 27.12 -2.92
C PRO A 201 2.53 26.68 -4.38
N ASN A 202 3.59 27.01 -5.12
CA ASN A 202 3.80 26.57 -6.52
C ASN A 202 5.28 26.28 -6.78
N ASP A 203 5.90 25.50 -5.90
CA ASP A 203 7.33 25.18 -5.90
C ASP A 203 7.66 23.82 -6.56
N GLY A 204 6.64 23.12 -7.07
CA GLY A 204 6.77 21.77 -7.62
C GLY A 204 7.05 20.68 -6.57
N LYS A 205 7.15 21.01 -5.29
CA LYS A 205 7.45 20.09 -4.18
C LYS A 205 6.29 19.93 -3.22
N THR A 206 5.50 20.99 -3.02
CA THR A 206 4.43 21.08 -2.03
C THR A 206 3.08 20.96 -2.72
N GLY A 207 2.27 19.97 -2.34
CA GLY A 207 0.96 19.69 -2.90
C GLY A 207 -0.17 19.84 -1.89
N ALA A 208 -1.40 20.03 -2.37
CA ALA A 208 -2.58 20.02 -1.52
C ALA A 208 -2.91 18.58 -1.08
N ILE A 209 -3.23 18.39 0.21
CA ILE A 209 -3.51 17.06 0.77
C ILE A 209 -4.91 16.95 1.37
N ASP A 210 -5.40 17.98 2.01
CA ASP A 210 -6.75 18.00 2.57
C ASP A 210 -7.44 19.34 2.31
N LEU A 211 -8.78 19.30 2.23
CA LEU A 211 -9.62 20.45 1.86
C LEU A 211 -10.95 20.37 2.59
N VAL A 212 -11.37 21.43 3.25
CA VAL A 212 -12.71 21.58 3.81
C VAL A 212 -13.38 22.86 3.29
N MET A 213 -14.70 22.80 3.13
CA MET A 213 -15.54 23.90 2.67
C MET A 213 -16.54 24.24 3.77
N ASP A 214 -16.78 25.52 4.00
CA ASP A 214 -17.81 25.96 4.92
C ASP A 214 -19.19 25.51 4.40
N PRO A 215 -19.95 24.72 5.17
CA PRO A 215 -21.24 24.16 4.75
C PRO A 215 -22.33 25.22 4.55
N THR A 216 -22.13 26.43 5.07
CA THR A 216 -23.09 27.53 4.98
C THR A 216 -22.69 28.60 3.97
N ASN A 217 -21.40 28.67 3.62
CA ASN A 217 -20.87 29.58 2.61
C ASN A 217 -19.76 28.90 1.78
N PRO A 218 -20.05 28.34 0.61
CA PRO A 218 -19.09 27.60 -0.21
C PRO A 218 -17.90 28.44 -0.74
N ASP A 219 -17.96 29.77 -0.64
CA ASP A 219 -16.83 30.64 -0.96
C ASP A 219 -15.73 30.60 0.08
N ILE A 220 -16.03 30.12 1.30
CA ILE A 220 -15.05 29.94 2.37
C ILE A 220 -14.47 28.53 2.32
N LEU A 221 -13.17 28.48 2.05
CA LEU A 221 -12.41 27.23 1.88
C LEU A 221 -11.16 27.24 2.76
N TYR A 222 -10.80 26.05 3.26
CA TYR A 222 -9.53 25.83 3.94
C TYR A 222 -8.83 24.65 3.31
N VAL A 223 -7.55 24.82 2.94
CA VAL A 223 -6.73 23.78 2.33
C VAL A 223 -5.43 23.62 3.08
N SER A 224 -4.96 22.40 3.23
CA SER A 224 -3.63 22.11 3.76
C SER A 224 -2.70 21.66 2.64
N PHE A 225 -1.45 22.14 2.74
CA PHE A 225 -0.37 21.83 1.81
C PHE A 225 0.75 21.08 2.51
N TRP A 226 1.31 20.09 1.81
CA TRP A 226 2.32 19.16 2.32
C TRP A 226 3.41 18.92 1.28
N GLN A 227 4.67 19.11 1.69
CA GLN A 227 5.83 18.66 0.93
C GLN A 227 6.18 17.25 1.32
N ARG A 228 6.26 16.34 0.34
CA ARG A 228 6.62 14.94 0.57
C ARG A 228 7.38 14.34 -0.61
N LEU A 229 8.26 13.38 -0.31
CA LEU A 229 8.94 12.56 -1.30
C LEU A 229 9.19 11.17 -0.74
N ARG A 230 8.82 10.13 -1.48
CA ARG A 230 9.15 8.74 -1.17
C ARG A 230 10.37 8.29 -1.97
N GLN A 231 11.26 7.56 -1.31
CA GLN A 231 12.35 6.81 -1.94
C GLN A 231 12.36 5.39 -1.36
N PRO A 232 12.94 4.38 -2.04
CA PRO A 232 12.95 3.01 -1.51
C PRO A 232 13.55 2.88 -0.11
N TRP A 233 14.51 3.74 0.22
CA TRP A 233 15.26 3.70 1.48
C TRP A 233 14.89 4.81 2.48
N ARG A 234 14.00 5.75 2.13
CA ARG A 234 13.59 6.85 3.03
C ARG A 234 12.27 7.47 2.59
N PHE A 235 11.68 8.16 3.52
CA PHE A 235 10.52 9.01 3.28
C PHE A 235 10.79 10.41 3.84
N ASP A 236 10.61 11.45 3.02
CA ASP A 236 10.74 12.84 3.41
C ASP A 236 9.34 13.42 3.63
N SER A 237 9.07 13.90 4.84
CA SER A 237 7.82 14.55 5.23
C SER A 237 8.09 15.96 5.76
N GLY A 238 7.43 16.95 5.15
CA GLY A 238 7.47 18.33 5.59
C GLY A 238 8.43 19.24 4.84
N GLY A 239 8.16 20.53 4.94
CA GLY A 239 8.93 21.58 4.32
C GLY A 239 8.36 22.98 4.61
N PRO A 240 9.09 24.05 4.21
CA PRO A 240 8.79 25.43 4.61
C PRO A 240 7.50 25.99 4.01
N ASN A 241 7.07 25.46 2.87
CA ASN A 241 5.89 25.94 2.15
C ASN A 241 4.59 25.20 2.56
N GLY A 242 4.68 24.20 3.47
CA GLY A 242 3.51 23.57 4.08
C GLY A 242 2.71 24.54 4.95
N GLY A 243 1.46 24.14 5.29
CA GLY A 243 0.60 24.93 6.17
C GLY A 243 -0.86 24.89 5.79
N ILE A 244 -1.66 25.67 6.50
CA ILE A 244 -3.09 25.85 6.28
C ILE A 244 -3.33 27.18 5.58
N PHE A 245 -4.13 27.18 4.53
CA PHE A 245 -4.48 28.37 3.76
C PHE A 245 -6.02 28.51 3.72
N LYS A 246 -6.50 29.76 3.78
CA LYS A 246 -7.91 30.12 3.74
C LYS A 246 -8.22 30.98 2.53
N SER A 247 -9.32 30.69 1.87
CA SER A 247 -9.99 31.56 0.89
C SER A 247 -11.34 32.02 1.44
N SER A 248 -11.81 33.19 1.01
CA SER A 248 -13.16 33.71 1.29
C SER A 248 -13.87 34.18 0.01
N ASP A 249 -13.35 33.81 -1.15
CA ASP A 249 -13.79 34.23 -2.49
C ASP A 249 -13.86 33.07 -3.48
N GLY A 250 -14.22 31.87 -3.00
CA GLY A 250 -14.34 30.69 -3.84
C GLY A 250 -13.02 30.21 -4.46
N GLY A 251 -11.89 30.53 -3.79
CA GLY A 251 -10.55 30.10 -4.19
C GLY A 251 -9.84 31.05 -5.13
N ALA A 252 -10.34 32.26 -5.36
CA ALA A 252 -9.67 33.25 -6.20
C ALA A 252 -8.38 33.78 -5.54
N THR A 253 -8.41 33.97 -4.21
CA THR A 253 -7.24 34.37 -3.42
C THR A 253 -7.13 33.53 -2.14
N TRP A 254 -5.89 33.38 -1.64
CA TRP A 254 -5.58 32.55 -0.49
C TRP A 254 -4.62 33.28 0.47
N ALA A 255 -4.84 33.09 1.75
CA ALA A 255 -3.97 33.60 2.82
C ALA A 255 -3.51 32.46 3.72
N LYS A 256 -2.19 32.36 3.98
CA LYS A 256 -1.63 31.39 4.94
C LYS A 256 -2.05 31.76 6.36
N LEU A 257 -2.60 30.80 7.11
CA LEU A 257 -2.95 30.98 8.51
C LEU A 257 -1.71 30.70 9.38
N THR A 258 -1.41 31.61 10.32
CA THR A 258 -0.19 31.52 11.13
C THR A 258 -0.43 31.72 12.62
N LYS A 259 -1.49 32.45 13.00
CA LYS A 259 -1.70 32.85 14.38
C LYS A 259 -2.13 31.66 15.25
N GLY A 260 -1.27 31.24 16.16
CA GLY A 260 -1.47 30.08 17.03
C GLY A 260 -1.11 28.73 16.38
N LEU A 261 -0.50 28.74 15.18
CA LEU A 261 0.04 27.56 14.48
C LEU A 261 1.56 27.55 14.53
N PRO A 262 2.23 26.40 14.31
CA PRO A 262 3.68 26.31 14.26
C PRO A 262 4.28 27.22 13.21
N SER A 263 5.40 27.87 13.52
CA SER A 263 6.11 28.80 12.65
C SER A 263 7.21 28.16 11.80
N GLY A 264 7.62 26.92 12.12
CA GLY A 264 8.63 26.17 11.39
C GLY A 264 8.06 25.38 10.21
N ASP A 265 8.87 24.45 9.71
CA ASP A 265 8.43 23.51 8.68
C ASP A 265 7.24 22.69 9.18
N THR A 266 6.26 22.51 8.30
CA THR A 266 5.09 21.67 8.57
C THR A 266 5.05 20.48 7.61
N GLY A 267 4.62 19.33 8.15
CA GLY A 267 4.38 18.13 7.41
C GLY A 267 2.91 17.97 7.02
N ARG A 268 2.38 16.75 7.15
CA ARG A 268 0.98 16.46 6.83
C ARG A 268 0.04 17.15 7.84
N ILE A 269 -1.03 17.72 7.30
CA ILE A 269 -2.07 18.38 8.09
C ILE A 269 -3.43 17.86 7.63
N GLY A 270 -4.20 17.31 8.57
CA GLY A 270 -5.61 16.97 8.37
C GLY A 270 -6.52 18.06 8.92
N LEU A 271 -7.63 18.32 8.25
CA LEU A 271 -8.58 19.39 8.54
C LEU A 271 -9.99 18.87 8.78
N ALA A 272 -10.70 19.47 9.73
CA ALA A 272 -12.13 19.28 9.91
C ALA A 272 -12.81 20.63 10.19
N ILE A 273 -14.04 20.80 9.67
CA ILE A 273 -14.91 21.93 9.93
C ILE A 273 -16.22 21.44 10.52
N SER A 274 -16.73 22.15 11.55
CA SER A 274 -18.02 21.81 12.15
C SER A 274 -19.18 22.23 11.24
N ARG A 275 -20.14 21.34 11.03
CA ARG A 275 -21.37 21.65 10.27
C ARG A 275 -22.35 22.46 11.09
N SER A 276 -22.43 22.21 12.39
CA SER A 276 -23.31 22.93 13.30
C SER A 276 -22.83 24.33 13.64
N ASN A 277 -21.50 24.54 13.55
CA ASN A 277 -20.86 25.85 13.80
C ASN A 277 -19.60 26.01 12.93
N PRO A 278 -19.70 26.55 11.70
CA PRO A 278 -18.57 26.63 10.75
C PRO A 278 -17.39 27.54 11.22
N LYS A 279 -17.54 28.29 12.29
CA LYS A 279 -16.43 29.00 12.93
C LYS A 279 -15.49 28.05 13.68
N VAL A 280 -15.96 26.86 14.01
CA VAL A 280 -15.18 25.82 14.69
C VAL A 280 -14.50 24.93 13.64
N LEU A 281 -13.18 24.94 13.67
CA LEU A 281 -12.37 23.98 12.91
C LEU A 281 -11.39 23.27 13.84
N MET A 282 -10.96 22.10 13.41
CA MET A 282 -9.84 21.38 14.02
C MET A 282 -8.81 21.02 12.96
N ALA A 283 -7.55 20.98 13.37
CA ALA A 283 -6.44 20.53 12.54
C ALA A 283 -5.54 19.59 13.34
N VAL A 284 -5.06 18.54 12.68
CA VAL A 284 -3.96 17.71 13.18
C VAL A 284 -2.74 18.09 12.36
N VAL A 285 -1.71 18.61 13.03
CA VAL A 285 -0.53 19.21 12.40
C VAL A 285 0.70 18.38 12.71
N GLU A 286 1.49 18.05 11.69
CA GLU A 286 2.88 17.62 11.81
C GLU A 286 3.78 18.87 11.69
N ALA A 287 4.72 19.06 12.61
CA ALA A 287 5.60 20.23 12.63
C ALA A 287 7.01 19.91 13.15
N THR A 288 7.97 20.77 12.84
CA THR A 288 9.39 20.59 13.16
C THR A 288 9.65 20.37 14.65
N PHE A 289 8.93 21.10 15.50
CA PHE A 289 9.02 20.90 16.94
C PHE A 289 8.19 19.69 17.34
N GLN A 290 8.86 18.66 17.83
CA GLN A 290 8.21 17.49 18.41
C GLN A 290 8.47 17.48 19.92
N PRO A 291 7.46 17.17 20.76
CA PRO A 291 7.70 16.95 22.18
C PRO A 291 8.77 15.86 22.37
N THR A 292 9.75 16.12 23.23
CA THR A 292 10.86 15.17 23.49
C THR A 292 10.41 13.90 24.21
N ALA A 293 9.19 13.85 24.74
CA ALA A 293 8.60 12.68 25.38
C ALA A 293 7.66 11.96 24.42
N GLN A 294 7.76 10.62 24.34
CA GLN A 294 6.76 9.82 23.70
C GLN A 294 5.40 10.09 24.35
N VAL A 295 4.40 10.39 23.55
CA VAL A 295 3.03 10.59 24.02
C VAL A 295 2.49 9.24 24.44
N THR A 296 2.25 9.04 25.73
CA THR A 296 1.67 7.81 26.25
C THR A 296 0.14 7.89 26.25
N GLU A 297 -0.54 6.74 26.35
CA GLU A 297 -2.00 6.69 26.49
C GLU A 297 -2.50 7.50 27.70
N LYS A 298 -1.70 7.64 28.75
CA LYS A 298 -2.02 8.48 29.91
C LYS A 298 -1.95 9.97 29.58
N ASP A 299 -1.07 10.38 28.65
CA ASP A 299 -0.91 11.79 28.26
C ASP A 299 -2.05 12.27 27.39
N VAL A 300 -2.62 11.41 26.51
CA VAL A 300 -3.78 11.74 25.67
C VAL A 300 -5.06 11.91 26.45
N ARG A 301 -5.15 11.33 27.64
CA ARG A 301 -6.33 11.45 28.52
C ARG A 301 -6.35 12.71 29.37
N LYS A 302 -5.24 13.46 29.45
CA LYS A 302 -5.16 14.71 30.23
C LYS A 302 -5.38 15.92 29.33
N PRO A 303 -6.18 16.90 29.74
CA PRO A 303 -6.19 18.21 29.09
C PRO A 303 -4.76 18.75 29.03
N ASN A 304 -4.35 19.31 27.92
CA ASN A 304 -2.99 19.87 27.79
C ASN A 304 -2.92 21.23 28.53
N PRO A 305 -2.24 21.30 29.68
CA PRO A 305 -2.48 22.42 30.60
C PRO A 305 -1.72 23.71 30.31
N ASP A 306 -0.59 23.70 29.54
CA ASP A 306 0.29 24.86 29.53
C ASP A 306 1.02 25.08 28.19
N TYR A 307 0.28 25.45 27.12
CA TYR A 307 0.94 25.93 25.89
C TYR A 307 0.52 27.33 25.52
N THR A 308 0.78 28.26 26.44
CA THR A 308 0.76 29.71 26.18
C THR A 308 2.05 30.19 25.51
N ASP A 309 3.12 29.40 25.59
CA ASP A 309 4.41 29.70 24.96
C ASP A 309 4.40 29.26 23.48
N MET A 310 4.23 30.22 22.59
CA MET A 310 4.19 30.02 21.14
C MET A 310 5.47 29.38 20.57
N THR A 311 6.60 29.47 21.27
CA THR A 311 7.86 28.82 20.86
C THR A 311 7.82 27.29 21.02
N LYS A 312 6.83 26.78 21.75
CA LYS A 312 6.63 25.33 22.01
C LYS A 312 5.52 24.71 21.18
N LEU A 313 4.92 25.44 20.26
CA LEU A 313 3.93 24.89 19.32
C LEU A 313 4.62 23.91 18.37
N GLY A 314 4.05 22.72 18.23
CA GLY A 314 4.63 21.62 17.45
C GLY A 314 3.59 20.67 16.92
N THR A 315 3.99 19.43 16.73
CA THR A 315 3.10 18.34 16.29
C THR A 315 1.97 18.14 17.30
N GLY A 316 0.71 18.09 16.81
CA GLY A 316 -0.46 17.83 17.65
C GLY A 316 -1.76 18.36 17.06
N VAL A 317 -2.78 18.43 17.92
CA VAL A 317 -4.15 18.84 17.60
C VAL A 317 -4.36 20.32 17.93
N TYR A 318 -4.93 21.05 16.98
CA TYR A 318 -5.26 22.46 17.07
C TYR A 318 -6.76 22.66 16.85
N ARG A 319 -7.34 23.66 17.52
CA ARG A 319 -8.72 24.07 17.39
C ARG A 319 -8.84 25.57 17.23
N THR A 320 -9.77 26.03 16.41
CA THR A 320 -10.19 27.42 16.29
C THR A 320 -11.70 27.52 16.51
N GLU A 321 -12.16 28.68 17.02
CA GLU A 321 -13.59 28.99 17.20
C GLU A 321 -13.98 30.31 16.52
N ASP A 322 -13.06 30.89 15.73
CA ASP A 322 -13.21 32.16 15.03
C ASP A 322 -12.99 32.07 13.51
N GLY A 323 -13.22 30.86 12.95
CA GLY A 323 -13.04 30.63 11.50
C GLY A 323 -11.60 30.68 11.04
N GLY A 324 -10.68 30.28 11.91
CA GLY A 324 -9.24 30.17 11.60
C GLY A 324 -8.46 31.47 11.79
N ALA A 325 -9.08 32.54 12.33
CA ALA A 325 -8.34 33.76 12.61
C ALA A 325 -7.28 33.57 13.72
N THR A 326 -7.60 32.72 14.71
CA THR A 326 -6.67 32.27 15.75
C THR A 326 -6.82 30.79 16.05
N TRP A 327 -5.72 30.09 16.30
CA TRP A 327 -5.69 28.69 16.63
C TRP A 327 -5.14 28.46 18.04
N GLN A 328 -5.72 27.46 18.71
CA GLN A 328 -5.29 27.02 20.04
C GLN A 328 -4.73 25.59 19.92
N PHE A 329 -3.56 25.36 20.48
CA PHE A 329 -3.01 24.03 20.66
C PHE A 329 -3.76 23.33 21.79
N VAL A 330 -4.44 22.20 21.50
CA VAL A 330 -5.32 21.55 22.47
C VAL A 330 -4.81 20.20 22.95
N ASN A 331 -4.00 19.49 22.14
CA ASN A 331 -3.45 18.20 22.52
C ASN A 331 -2.21 17.84 21.70
N ARG A 332 -1.32 17.02 22.26
CA ARG A 332 -0.06 16.59 21.61
C ARG A 332 -0.20 15.35 20.74
N MET A 333 -1.35 14.72 20.73
CA MET A 333 -1.53 13.46 20.01
C MET A 333 -1.38 13.69 18.51
N ASN A 334 -0.43 13.02 17.89
CA ASN A 334 -0.27 12.79 16.46
C ASN A 334 0.86 11.76 16.24
N ASN A 335 0.58 10.48 16.41
CA ASN A 335 1.52 9.41 16.14
C ASN A 335 1.53 9.09 14.63
N ARG A 336 2.69 8.93 14.02
CA ARG A 336 2.90 8.69 12.58
C ARG A 336 2.11 9.66 11.68
N PRO A 337 2.33 10.98 11.82
CA PRO A 337 1.49 12.00 11.17
C PRO A 337 1.45 11.88 9.64
N PHE A 338 2.55 11.52 8.99
CA PHE A 338 2.61 11.34 7.54
C PHE A 338 1.65 10.25 7.02
N TYR A 339 1.30 9.26 7.85
CA TYR A 339 0.47 8.12 7.45
C TYR A 339 -1.02 8.32 7.78
N TYR A 340 -1.31 8.86 8.96
CA TYR A 340 -2.68 9.10 9.42
C TYR A 340 -3.15 10.54 9.18
N SER A 341 -3.19 11.37 10.21
CA SER A 341 -3.62 12.78 10.20
C SER A 341 -5.00 13.01 9.59
N HIS A 342 -5.97 12.15 9.94
CA HIS A 342 -7.38 12.35 9.63
C HIS A 342 -8.15 12.69 10.89
N ILE A 343 -8.80 13.86 10.91
CA ILE A 343 -9.61 14.33 12.01
C ILE A 343 -11.01 14.69 11.50
N TYR A 344 -12.03 14.43 12.32
CA TYR A 344 -13.41 14.69 11.99
C TYR A 344 -14.12 15.35 13.18
N ILE A 345 -14.96 16.35 12.93
CA ILE A 345 -15.86 16.94 13.92
C ILE A 345 -17.25 16.37 13.68
N ASN A 346 -17.92 15.96 14.75
CA ASN A 346 -19.29 15.45 14.65
C ASN A 346 -20.21 16.53 14.06
N PRO A 347 -21.00 16.24 13.04
CA PRO A 347 -21.82 17.24 12.36
C PRO A 347 -22.95 17.81 13.23
N VAL A 348 -23.35 17.10 14.30
CA VAL A 348 -24.42 17.49 15.21
C VAL A 348 -23.88 18.18 16.47
N GLU A 349 -22.69 17.77 16.95
CA GLU A 349 -22.12 18.22 18.22
C GLU A 349 -20.66 18.67 18.01
N ASP A 350 -20.38 19.97 18.01
CA ASP A 350 -19.07 20.54 17.63
C ASP A 350 -17.94 20.27 18.64
N LYS A 351 -18.26 19.79 19.83
CA LYS A 351 -17.27 19.33 20.82
C LYS A 351 -16.88 17.86 20.64
N TRP A 352 -17.68 17.10 19.88
CA TRP A 352 -17.36 15.73 19.57
C TRP A 352 -16.43 15.68 18.37
N ALA A 353 -15.31 14.99 18.55
CA ALA A 353 -14.32 14.83 17.48
C ALA A 353 -13.77 13.39 17.46
N TYR A 354 -13.35 12.96 16.29
CA TYR A 354 -12.72 11.66 16.06
C TYR A 354 -11.37 11.89 15.41
N PHE A 355 -10.36 11.22 15.91
CA PHE A 355 -9.02 11.26 15.35
C PHE A 355 -8.56 9.85 15.00
N LEU A 356 -8.29 9.65 13.73
CA LEU A 356 -7.89 8.39 13.12
C LEU A 356 -6.38 8.26 13.18
N THR A 357 -5.92 7.22 13.86
CA THR A 357 -4.50 6.87 14.03
C THR A 357 -4.38 5.35 13.94
N THR A 358 -3.34 4.75 14.53
CA THR A 358 -3.32 3.29 14.79
C THR A 358 -4.59 2.85 15.52
N ASN A 359 -5.14 3.75 16.35
CA ASN A 359 -6.41 3.56 17.04
C ASN A 359 -7.44 4.59 16.57
N LEU A 360 -8.73 4.27 16.71
CA LEU A 360 -9.80 5.24 16.62
C LEU A 360 -9.93 5.96 17.96
N ASN A 361 -9.79 7.28 17.96
CA ASN A 361 -9.84 8.08 19.18
C ASN A 361 -11.05 9.04 19.13
N PHE A 362 -11.76 9.15 20.24
CA PHE A 362 -12.92 9.99 20.43
C PHE A 362 -12.68 11.05 21.50
N SER A 363 -13.11 12.27 21.24
CA SER A 363 -13.15 13.39 22.19
C SER A 363 -14.55 13.95 22.28
N ASN A 364 -15.00 14.34 23.48
CA ASN A 364 -16.25 15.04 23.72
C ASN A 364 -16.07 16.44 24.33
N ASP A 365 -14.82 16.93 24.34
CA ASP A 365 -14.42 18.20 24.96
C ASP A 365 -13.68 19.14 23.99
N GLY A 366 -13.86 18.92 22.67
CA GLY A 366 -13.22 19.73 21.63
C GLY A 366 -11.77 19.39 21.36
N GLY A 367 -11.36 18.14 21.60
CA GLY A 367 -10.02 17.65 21.32
C GLY A 367 -9.01 17.83 22.45
N LYS A 368 -9.44 18.27 23.64
CA LYS A 368 -8.55 18.43 24.80
C LYS A 368 -8.15 17.08 25.39
N THR A 369 -9.11 16.15 25.47
CA THR A 369 -8.86 14.78 25.91
C THR A 369 -9.40 13.78 24.90
N TRP A 370 -8.78 12.60 24.85
CA TRP A 370 -9.12 11.55 23.91
C TRP A 370 -9.30 10.21 24.61
N THR A 371 -10.30 9.45 24.18
CA THR A 371 -10.55 8.07 24.62
C THR A 371 -10.53 7.16 23.40
N GLN A 372 -9.85 6.02 23.50
CA GLN A 372 -9.80 5.05 22.45
C GLN A 372 -11.12 4.28 22.31
N ILE A 373 -11.59 4.13 21.08
CA ILE A 373 -12.67 3.21 20.70
C ILE A 373 -12.03 1.97 20.09
N GLY A 374 -12.29 0.81 20.67
CA GLY A 374 -11.70 -0.47 20.25
C GLY A 374 -12.67 -1.36 19.45
N GLY A 375 -12.28 -2.62 19.24
CA GLY A 375 -13.12 -3.65 18.65
C GLY A 375 -12.97 -3.87 17.16
N LEU A 376 -12.07 -3.12 16.49
CA LEU A 376 -11.77 -3.26 15.07
C LEU A 376 -10.26 -3.42 14.84
N HIS A 377 -9.88 -3.75 13.60
CA HIS A 377 -8.50 -3.77 13.14
C HIS A 377 -7.85 -2.39 13.32
N PRO A 378 -6.56 -2.31 13.67
CA PRO A 378 -5.84 -1.04 13.77
C PRO A 378 -5.65 -0.35 12.41
N ASP A 379 -5.05 0.84 12.45
CA ASP A 379 -4.69 1.69 11.32
C ASP A 379 -5.92 2.24 10.56
N TYR A 380 -6.48 3.33 11.10
CA TYR A 380 -7.72 3.94 10.61
C TYR A 380 -7.43 5.07 9.62
N HIS A 381 -8.16 5.09 8.47
CA HIS A 381 -7.91 6.04 7.38
C HIS A 381 -9.14 6.81 6.89
N ALA A 382 -10.32 6.27 7.05
CA ALA A 382 -11.53 6.85 6.49
C ALA A 382 -12.69 6.84 7.48
N MET A 383 -13.54 7.87 7.42
CA MET A 383 -14.75 7.97 8.21
C MET A 383 -15.79 8.82 7.48
N TRP A 384 -17.05 8.43 7.61
CA TRP A 384 -18.20 9.28 7.28
C TRP A 384 -19.11 9.35 8.49
N LEU A 385 -19.42 10.56 8.93
CA LEU A 385 -20.28 10.83 10.08
C LEU A 385 -21.67 11.23 9.60
N ASP A 386 -22.70 10.60 10.17
CA ASP A 386 -24.08 10.89 9.84
C ASP A 386 -24.51 12.29 10.33
N PRO A 387 -24.95 13.19 9.43
CA PRO A 387 -25.36 14.54 9.82
C PRO A 387 -26.69 14.59 10.60
N THR A 388 -27.45 13.48 10.63
CA THR A 388 -28.74 13.39 11.32
C THR A 388 -28.68 12.62 12.63
N ASN A 389 -27.58 11.83 12.85
CA ASN A 389 -27.42 11.00 14.04
C ASN A 389 -25.98 10.99 14.52
N LYS A 390 -25.68 11.71 15.59
CA LYS A 390 -24.33 11.85 16.15
C LYS A 390 -23.66 10.53 16.57
N ASN A 391 -24.41 9.45 16.73
CA ASN A 391 -23.90 8.14 17.17
C ASN A 391 -23.66 7.18 16.00
N ARG A 392 -24.08 7.53 14.77
CA ARG A 392 -23.95 6.67 13.60
C ARG A 392 -22.82 7.14 12.69
N PHE A 393 -21.94 6.21 12.34
CA PHE A 393 -20.87 6.50 11.37
C PHE A 393 -20.31 5.24 10.73
N TYR A 394 -19.76 5.40 9.52
CA TYR A 394 -18.91 4.43 8.85
C TYR A 394 -17.45 4.71 9.19
N VAL A 395 -16.65 3.65 9.32
CA VAL A 395 -15.20 3.74 9.53
C VAL A 395 -14.46 2.70 8.72
N GLY A 396 -13.32 3.11 8.15
CA GLY A 396 -12.41 2.29 7.38
C GLY A 396 -11.01 2.23 8.01
N GLN A 397 -10.47 1.03 8.03
CA GLN A 397 -9.13 0.72 8.56
C GLN A 397 -8.42 -0.26 7.61
N ASP A 398 -7.18 -0.66 7.96
CA ASP A 398 -6.38 -1.56 7.11
C ASP A 398 -6.95 -2.99 7.03
N GLY A 399 -7.83 -3.39 7.93
CA GLY A 399 -8.56 -4.66 7.90
C GLY A 399 -9.96 -4.60 7.30
N GLY A 400 -10.42 -3.42 6.81
CA GLY A 400 -11.70 -3.31 6.13
C GLY A 400 -12.61 -2.17 6.55
N ALA A 401 -13.92 -2.42 6.50
CA ALA A 401 -14.97 -1.43 6.68
C ALA A 401 -15.99 -1.87 7.74
N SER A 402 -16.49 -0.92 8.52
CA SER A 402 -17.50 -1.16 9.55
C SER A 402 -18.46 0.01 9.70
N ILE A 403 -19.65 -0.26 10.26
CA ILE A 403 -20.60 0.76 10.72
C ILE A 403 -20.89 0.57 12.21
N THR A 404 -21.14 1.67 12.88
CA THR A 404 -21.71 1.71 14.24
C THR A 404 -22.98 2.55 14.28
N TYR A 405 -23.88 2.23 15.19
CA TYR A 405 -25.14 2.97 15.46
C TYR A 405 -25.17 3.59 16.86
N ASP A 406 -24.12 3.34 17.66
CA ASP A 406 -24.07 3.65 19.11
C ASP A 406 -22.73 4.28 19.54
N ASN A 407 -22.08 5.02 18.63
CA ASN A 407 -20.82 5.69 18.85
C ASN A 407 -19.66 4.71 19.16
N GLY A 408 -19.59 3.61 18.43
CA GLY A 408 -18.48 2.65 18.51
C GLY A 408 -18.52 1.72 19.72
N LYS A 409 -19.66 1.59 20.42
CA LYS A 409 -19.84 0.57 21.45
C LYS A 409 -20.04 -0.81 20.86
N THR A 410 -20.75 -0.88 19.72
CA THR A 410 -20.89 -2.10 18.91
C THR A 410 -20.62 -1.80 17.43
N TRP A 411 -20.21 -2.86 16.70
CA TRP A 411 -19.81 -2.76 15.31
C TRP A 411 -20.50 -3.80 14.44
N VAL A 412 -20.87 -3.41 13.23
CA VAL A 412 -21.16 -4.32 12.13
C VAL A 412 -19.98 -4.26 11.18
N PHE A 413 -19.19 -5.31 11.13
CA PHE A 413 -18.08 -5.46 10.18
C PHE A 413 -18.61 -6.05 8.87
N TYR A 414 -18.14 -5.54 7.73
CA TYR A 414 -18.56 -6.00 6.41
C TYR A 414 -17.68 -7.16 5.91
N ASP A 415 -18.01 -8.37 6.33
CA ASP A 415 -17.31 -9.60 5.88
C ASP A 415 -17.71 -10.08 4.47
N ASN A 416 -18.57 -9.30 3.80
CA ASN A 416 -19.06 -9.53 2.44
C ASN A 416 -18.49 -8.57 1.39
N LEU A 417 -17.50 -7.74 1.76
CA LEU A 417 -16.82 -6.83 0.85
C LEU A 417 -15.52 -7.47 0.37
N CYS A 418 -15.57 -8.08 -0.81
CA CYS A 418 -14.44 -8.81 -1.39
C CYS A 418 -13.36 -7.86 -1.94
N LEU A 419 -12.55 -7.33 -1.05
CA LEU A 419 -11.45 -6.42 -1.31
C LEU A 419 -10.25 -6.87 -0.46
N ALA A 420 -9.09 -7.13 -1.08
CA ALA A 420 -7.88 -7.51 -0.36
C ALA A 420 -6.63 -7.10 -1.14
N GLN A 421 -5.60 -6.66 -0.43
CA GLN A 421 -4.35 -6.23 -1.05
C GLN A 421 -3.29 -7.33 -0.95
N PHE A 422 -3.26 -8.21 -1.97
CA PHE A 422 -2.25 -9.25 -2.07
C PHE A 422 -0.91 -8.70 -2.55
N TYR A 423 0.19 -9.14 -1.92
CA TYR A 423 1.55 -8.88 -2.39
C TYR A 423 2.06 -9.97 -3.33
N ALA A 424 1.70 -11.22 -3.09
CA ALA A 424 2.09 -12.35 -3.91
C ALA A 424 1.05 -13.47 -3.82
N VAL A 425 1.09 -14.40 -4.77
CA VAL A 425 0.19 -15.55 -4.83
C VAL A 425 0.97 -16.81 -5.20
N SER A 426 0.60 -17.94 -4.61
CA SER A 426 1.04 -19.28 -5.00
C SER A 426 -0.12 -20.27 -4.98
N VAL A 427 0.08 -21.44 -5.58
CA VAL A 427 -0.92 -22.50 -5.62
C VAL A 427 -0.28 -23.83 -5.23
N ASP A 428 -1.07 -24.72 -4.64
CA ASP A 428 -0.65 -26.10 -4.41
C ASP A 428 -1.11 -27.04 -5.55
N MET A 429 -0.79 -28.31 -5.42
CA MET A 429 -1.04 -29.34 -6.45
C MET A 429 -2.27 -30.20 -6.17
N ARG A 430 -3.16 -29.77 -5.27
CA ARG A 430 -4.43 -30.48 -5.03
C ARG A 430 -5.40 -30.34 -6.22
N ASP A 431 -6.44 -31.13 -6.25
CA ASP A 431 -7.57 -31.01 -7.19
C ASP A 431 -8.89 -31.03 -6.40
N PRO A 432 -9.64 -29.91 -6.33
CA PRO A 432 -9.23 -28.57 -6.77
C PRO A 432 -8.03 -28.03 -5.98
N TYR A 433 -7.19 -27.26 -6.66
CA TYR A 433 -6.02 -26.61 -6.02
C TYR A 433 -6.44 -25.52 -5.04
N TYR A 434 -5.57 -25.26 -4.07
CA TYR A 434 -5.72 -24.13 -3.16
C TYR A 434 -4.81 -22.98 -3.56
N VAL A 435 -5.29 -21.78 -3.31
CA VAL A 435 -4.57 -20.52 -3.53
C VAL A 435 -4.07 -19.99 -2.19
N TYR A 436 -2.82 -19.57 -2.16
CA TYR A 436 -2.20 -18.97 -0.98
C TYR A 436 -1.64 -17.60 -1.34
N GLY A 437 -1.68 -16.67 -0.40
CA GLY A 437 -1.09 -15.34 -0.61
C GLY A 437 -0.99 -14.53 0.66
N GLY A 438 0.03 -13.70 0.70
CA GLY A 438 0.25 -12.71 1.76
C GLY A 438 -0.46 -11.40 1.43
N LEU A 439 -1.06 -10.81 2.44
CA LEU A 439 -1.84 -9.58 2.38
C LEU A 439 -1.16 -8.47 3.17
N GLN A 440 -1.19 -7.26 2.66
CA GLN A 440 -0.77 -6.11 3.45
C GLN A 440 -1.64 -5.99 4.71
N ASP A 441 -1.00 -5.88 5.87
CA ASP A 441 -1.58 -5.71 7.21
C ASP A 441 -2.49 -6.85 7.69
N ASN A 442 -2.80 -7.85 6.86
CA ASN A 442 -3.83 -8.85 7.11
C ASN A 442 -3.31 -10.30 7.10
N GLY A 443 -2.01 -10.50 7.23
CA GLY A 443 -1.40 -11.82 7.34
C GLY A 443 -1.34 -12.60 6.02
N THR A 444 -1.21 -13.91 6.14
CA THR A 444 -1.15 -14.83 4.99
C THR A 444 -2.31 -15.81 5.06
N TRP A 445 -2.99 -15.99 3.94
CA TRP A 445 -4.20 -16.79 3.84
C TRP A 445 -4.09 -17.88 2.79
N GLY A 446 -4.83 -18.98 3.02
CA GLY A 446 -5.06 -20.05 2.05
C GLY A 446 -6.54 -20.32 1.89
N GLY A 447 -6.96 -20.66 0.68
CA GLY A 447 -8.35 -20.99 0.38
C GLY A 447 -8.51 -21.77 -0.92
N PRO A 448 -9.65 -22.46 -1.14
CA PRO A 448 -9.86 -23.29 -2.31
C PRO A 448 -10.09 -22.44 -3.57
N SER A 449 -9.60 -22.91 -4.71
CA SER A 449 -9.92 -22.31 -6.01
C SER A 449 -11.36 -22.59 -6.46
N MET A 450 -11.94 -23.69 -5.98
CA MET A 450 -13.32 -24.13 -6.25
C MET A 450 -13.89 -24.88 -5.05
N SER A 451 -15.20 -24.88 -4.92
CA SER A 451 -15.94 -25.67 -3.94
C SER A 451 -16.95 -26.56 -4.64
N ARG A 452 -17.16 -27.78 -4.14
CA ARG A 452 -18.20 -28.69 -4.59
C ARG A 452 -19.62 -28.24 -4.23
N GLU A 453 -19.72 -27.27 -3.29
CA GLU A 453 -20.97 -26.66 -2.84
C GLU A 453 -21.48 -25.55 -3.78
N GLY A 454 -20.78 -25.31 -4.89
CA GLY A 454 -21.14 -24.32 -5.91
C GLY A 454 -20.70 -22.89 -5.61
N THR A 455 -20.32 -22.57 -4.35
CA THR A 455 -19.80 -21.28 -3.95
C THR A 455 -18.62 -21.44 -2.99
N ILE A 456 -17.73 -20.46 -2.94
CA ILE A 456 -16.64 -20.40 -1.96
C ILE A 456 -17.13 -19.50 -0.83
N LEU A 457 -17.29 -20.08 0.36
CA LEU A 457 -17.66 -19.34 1.57
C LEU A 457 -16.42 -18.70 2.20
N THR A 458 -16.61 -17.61 2.93
CA THR A 458 -15.56 -16.95 3.72
C THR A 458 -14.87 -17.92 4.67
N ASP A 459 -15.61 -18.84 5.29
CA ASP A 459 -15.10 -19.86 6.22
C ASP A 459 -14.17 -20.89 5.59
N PHE A 460 -14.12 -20.98 4.26
CA PHE A 460 -13.17 -21.85 3.57
C PHE A 460 -11.76 -21.29 3.51
N TRP A 461 -11.63 -19.99 3.78
CA TRP A 461 -10.35 -19.32 3.89
C TRP A 461 -9.81 -19.42 5.31
N PHE A 462 -8.51 -19.67 5.42
CA PHE A 462 -7.83 -19.84 6.70
C PHE A 462 -6.49 -19.10 6.73
N ASN A 463 -6.20 -18.51 7.88
CA ASN A 463 -4.94 -17.82 8.12
C ASN A 463 -3.81 -18.80 8.40
N ILE A 464 -2.61 -18.56 7.82
CA ILE A 464 -1.39 -19.34 8.02
C ILE A 464 -0.19 -18.52 8.49
N GLY A 465 -0.35 -17.19 8.63
CA GLY A 465 0.71 -16.31 9.12
C GLY A 465 0.19 -14.90 9.41
N GLY A 466 0.82 -14.19 10.32
CA GLY A 466 0.43 -12.84 10.74
C GLY A 466 1.31 -11.74 10.14
N GLY A 467 1.02 -10.49 10.51
CA GLY A 467 1.70 -9.29 10.04
C GLY A 467 1.34 -8.90 8.61
N ASP A 468 2.21 -8.16 7.91
CA ASP A 468 2.15 -8.08 6.45
C ASP A 468 2.60 -9.43 5.90
N GLY A 469 1.72 -10.16 5.23
CA GLY A 469 2.10 -11.37 4.53
C GLY A 469 2.63 -11.03 3.14
N PHE A 470 3.64 -11.77 2.66
CA PHE A 470 4.25 -11.55 1.34
C PHE A 470 4.30 -12.84 0.54
N HIS A 471 5.49 -13.40 0.38
CA HIS A 471 5.71 -14.57 -0.44
C HIS A 471 5.21 -15.84 0.22
N THR A 472 4.60 -16.71 -0.59
CA THR A 472 4.26 -18.08 -0.20
C THR A 472 4.91 -19.06 -1.15
N GLN A 473 5.29 -20.24 -0.63
CA GLN A 473 5.79 -21.37 -1.41
C GLN A 473 5.14 -22.65 -0.93
N ASN A 474 4.66 -23.45 -1.84
CA ASN A 474 3.99 -24.73 -1.54
C ASN A 474 4.92 -25.87 -1.94
N ASP A 475 5.13 -26.86 -1.04
CA ASP A 475 5.91 -28.05 -1.37
C ASP A 475 5.15 -28.87 -2.42
N PRO A 476 5.70 -29.05 -3.65
CA PRO A 476 5.00 -29.75 -4.73
C PRO A 476 4.83 -31.25 -4.46
N THR A 477 5.51 -31.78 -3.47
CA THR A 477 5.47 -33.21 -3.07
C THR A 477 4.61 -33.46 -1.82
N ASP A 478 4.27 -32.40 -1.08
CA ASP A 478 3.46 -32.48 0.14
C ASP A 478 2.65 -31.18 0.34
N TRP A 479 1.44 -31.14 -0.17
CA TRP A 479 0.55 -29.98 -0.09
C TRP A 479 0.32 -29.45 1.35
N ARG A 480 0.62 -30.26 2.37
CA ARG A 480 0.49 -29.84 3.77
C ARG A 480 1.55 -28.85 4.18
N THR A 481 2.70 -28.86 3.49
CA THR A 481 3.84 -28.00 3.80
C THR A 481 3.79 -26.72 2.97
N VAL A 482 3.56 -25.59 3.65
CA VAL A 482 3.55 -24.26 3.05
C VAL A 482 4.55 -23.38 3.79
N TYR A 483 5.32 -22.61 3.04
CA TYR A 483 6.18 -21.55 3.58
C TYR A 483 5.48 -20.22 3.38
N CYS A 484 5.45 -19.37 4.40
CA CYS A 484 4.92 -18.01 4.29
C CYS A 484 5.88 -17.02 4.91
N GLU A 485 6.11 -15.93 4.19
CA GLU A 485 7.00 -14.86 4.60
C GLU A 485 6.18 -13.66 5.10
N SER A 486 6.68 -13.03 6.15
CA SER A 486 6.20 -11.78 6.71
C SER A 486 7.37 -10.81 6.86
N GLN A 487 7.11 -9.60 7.26
CA GLN A 487 8.03 -8.45 7.24
C GLN A 487 9.47 -8.78 7.63
N GLY A 488 10.43 -8.32 6.80
CA GLY A 488 11.86 -8.39 7.10
C GLY A 488 12.39 -9.82 7.19
N GLY A 489 11.87 -10.71 6.37
CA GLY A 489 12.32 -12.10 6.27
C GLY A 489 11.87 -12.99 7.41
N SER A 490 10.78 -12.66 8.07
CA SER A 490 10.16 -13.56 9.07
C SER A 490 9.41 -14.67 8.35
N VAL A 491 10.07 -15.81 8.14
CA VAL A 491 9.51 -16.95 7.40
C VAL A 491 9.07 -18.05 8.37
N LEU A 492 7.86 -18.54 8.14
CA LEU A 492 7.29 -19.71 8.80
C LEU A 492 7.20 -20.89 7.82
N ARG A 493 7.52 -22.08 8.28
CA ARG A 493 7.11 -23.34 7.69
C ARG A 493 5.85 -23.82 8.42
N VAL A 494 4.77 -23.98 7.69
CA VAL A 494 3.44 -24.28 8.24
C VAL A 494 2.95 -25.63 7.72
N ASN A 495 2.47 -26.49 8.60
CA ASN A 495 1.66 -27.62 8.22
C ASN A 495 0.18 -27.16 8.22
N VAL A 496 -0.41 -27.01 7.05
CA VAL A 496 -1.77 -26.45 6.91
C VAL A 496 -2.88 -27.41 7.40
N GLU A 497 -2.59 -28.70 7.56
CA GLU A 497 -3.52 -29.68 8.12
C GLU A 497 -3.53 -29.65 9.65
N THR A 498 -2.35 -29.69 10.28
CA THR A 498 -2.20 -29.71 11.76
C THR A 498 -2.14 -28.32 12.37
N ARG A 499 -1.90 -27.28 11.59
CA ARG A 499 -1.64 -25.89 12.02
C ARG A 499 -0.34 -25.71 12.80
N GLU A 500 0.57 -26.68 12.78
CA GLU A 500 1.88 -26.56 13.35
C GLU A 500 2.72 -25.55 12.56
N MET A 501 3.36 -24.61 13.27
CA MET A 501 4.18 -23.55 12.68
C MET A 501 5.58 -23.56 13.26
N LYS A 502 6.59 -23.42 12.42
CA LYS A 502 7.99 -23.30 12.81
C LYS A 502 8.64 -22.10 12.15
N SER A 503 9.24 -21.21 12.95
CA SER A 503 10.07 -20.14 12.40
C SER A 503 11.38 -20.73 11.84
N ILE A 504 11.65 -20.38 10.59
CA ILE A 504 12.84 -20.86 9.85
C ILE A 504 13.72 -19.73 9.33
N ARG A 505 13.51 -18.50 9.78
CA ARG A 505 14.33 -17.34 9.37
C ARG A 505 15.82 -17.62 9.57
N PRO A 506 16.71 -17.29 8.61
CA PRO A 506 18.16 -17.35 8.80
C PRO A 506 18.61 -16.40 9.92
N THR A 507 19.30 -16.94 10.91
CA THR A 507 19.88 -16.24 12.06
C THR A 507 21.26 -16.78 12.34
N GLN A 508 22.07 -16.10 13.14
CA GLN A 508 23.38 -16.62 13.54
C GLN A 508 23.29 -17.99 14.23
N ALA A 509 22.18 -18.29 14.89
CA ALA A 509 22.00 -19.54 15.63
C ALA A 509 21.75 -20.76 14.74
N ASN A 510 21.21 -20.57 13.53
CA ASN A 510 20.91 -21.68 12.61
C ASN A 510 21.73 -21.64 11.31
N ILE A 511 22.69 -20.70 11.22
CA ILE A 511 23.72 -20.72 10.18
C ILE A 511 24.78 -21.76 10.54
N VAL A 512 25.09 -22.63 9.59
CA VAL A 512 26.13 -23.65 9.72
C VAL A 512 27.16 -23.49 8.60
N ASN A 513 28.37 -24.00 8.81
CA ASN A 513 29.37 -24.03 7.74
C ASN A 513 28.96 -25.04 6.67
N TYR A 514 29.28 -24.73 5.42
CA TYR A 514 29.00 -25.60 4.28
C TYR A 514 29.54 -27.04 4.48
N LYS A 515 30.74 -27.16 5.05
CA LYS A 515 31.37 -28.46 5.38
C LYS A 515 30.61 -29.28 6.41
N ASP A 516 29.94 -28.61 7.35
CA ASP A 516 29.14 -29.29 8.38
C ASP A 516 27.81 -29.81 7.82
N TYR A 517 27.36 -29.23 6.72
CA TYR A 517 26.17 -29.68 5.98
C TYR A 517 26.47 -30.86 5.03
N TYR A 518 27.70 -30.90 4.52
CA TYR A 518 28.23 -31.96 3.67
C TYR A 518 29.50 -32.50 4.31
N PRO A 519 29.42 -33.35 5.36
CA PRO A 519 30.61 -34.05 5.85
C PRO A 519 31.18 -34.84 4.67
N ASP A 520 32.48 -34.66 4.42
CA ASP A 520 33.20 -35.40 3.38
C ASP A 520 32.78 -36.88 3.47
N LYS A 521 32.14 -37.42 2.44
CA LYS A 521 31.88 -38.83 2.37
C LYS A 521 33.22 -39.54 2.59
N PRO A 522 33.40 -40.40 3.59
CA PRO A 522 34.59 -41.24 3.66
C PRO A 522 34.69 -41.95 2.32
N ALA A 523 35.85 -41.90 1.70
CA ALA A 523 36.15 -42.59 0.46
C ALA A 523 35.87 -44.10 0.66
N GLY A 524 34.64 -44.50 0.42
CA GLY A 524 34.18 -45.88 0.52
C GLY A 524 34.52 -46.60 -0.76
N LYS A 525 35.30 -47.66 -0.64
CA LYS A 525 35.57 -48.64 -1.67
C LYS A 525 34.24 -49.07 -2.34
N PRO A 526 34.22 -49.34 -3.62
CA PRO A 526 33.05 -49.85 -4.30
C PRO A 526 32.71 -51.24 -3.81
N SER A 527 31.69 -51.42 -3.02
CA SER A 527 31.12 -52.73 -2.66
C SER A 527 29.88 -52.99 -3.50
N GLY A 528 29.91 -54.15 -4.13
CA GLY A 528 28.99 -54.57 -5.16
C GLY A 528 27.56 -54.88 -4.70
N LYS A 529 26.75 -55.06 -5.77
CA LYS A 529 25.44 -55.65 -5.96
C LYS A 529 24.24 -54.98 -5.22
N PRO A 530 23.19 -54.68 -5.94
CA PRO A 530 21.96 -54.15 -5.40
C PRO A 530 21.17 -55.24 -4.64
N ALA A 531 20.82 -54.97 -3.40
CA ALA A 531 19.87 -55.79 -2.63
C ALA A 531 18.42 -55.47 -3.05
N ALA A 532 17.64 -56.54 -3.17
CA ALA A 532 16.23 -56.46 -3.53
C ALA A 532 15.39 -55.65 -2.52
N LYS A 533 14.45 -54.90 -3.04
CA LYS A 533 13.45 -54.13 -2.25
C LYS A 533 12.57 -55.08 -1.39
N PRO A 534 12.35 -54.79 -0.10
CA PRO A 534 11.28 -55.43 0.64
C PRO A 534 9.91 -54.87 0.22
N ALA A 535 8.91 -55.74 0.17
CA ALA A 535 7.53 -55.43 -0.14
C ALA A 535 6.90 -54.58 1.01
N PRO A 536 5.95 -53.69 0.70
CA PRO A 536 5.32 -52.86 1.73
C PRO A 536 4.41 -53.69 2.63
N GLN A 537 4.59 -53.51 3.96
CA GLN A 537 3.65 -54.01 4.93
C GLN A 537 2.42 -53.12 5.05
N PRO A 538 1.23 -53.64 5.30
CA PRO A 538 0.02 -52.84 5.46
C PRO A 538 0.03 -52.06 6.76
N ALA A 539 -0.33 -50.77 6.68
CA ALA A 539 -0.43 -49.85 7.81
C ALA A 539 -1.52 -50.32 8.80
N ALA A 540 -1.15 -50.38 10.10
CA ALA A 540 -2.07 -50.65 11.18
C ALA A 540 -3.02 -49.46 11.38
N LYS A 541 -4.32 -49.75 11.56
CA LYS A 541 -5.36 -48.76 11.87
C LYS A 541 -5.09 -48.10 13.23
N PRO A 542 -5.25 -46.81 13.36
CA PRO A 542 -5.11 -46.14 14.68
C PRO A 542 -6.27 -46.51 15.61
N LYS A 543 -5.93 -46.77 16.87
CA LYS A 543 -6.89 -46.97 17.96
C LYS A 543 -7.57 -45.64 18.32
N PRO A 544 -8.87 -45.62 18.63
CA PRO A 544 -9.54 -44.40 19.11
C PRO A 544 -9.07 -44.00 20.48
N PRO A 545 -8.98 -42.69 20.78
CA PRO A 545 -8.56 -42.20 22.10
C PRO A 545 -9.64 -42.44 23.17
N ALA A 546 -9.20 -42.70 24.40
CA ALA A 546 -10.06 -42.87 25.56
C ALA A 546 -10.74 -41.54 25.96
N PRO A 547 -11.99 -41.55 26.46
CA PRO A 547 -12.68 -40.33 26.86
C PRO A 547 -12.13 -39.82 28.21
N GLY A 548 -11.73 -38.54 28.23
CA GLY A 548 -11.56 -37.81 29.50
C GLY A 548 -10.24 -37.11 29.78
N GLN A 549 -9.41 -36.75 28.78
CA GLN A 549 -8.30 -35.84 29.07
C GLN A 549 -8.44 -34.55 28.24
N LYS A 550 -8.76 -33.43 28.91
CA LYS A 550 -8.61 -32.09 28.35
C LYS A 550 -7.13 -31.83 28.10
N PRO A 551 -6.75 -31.35 26.91
CA PRO A 551 -5.40 -30.84 26.69
C PRO A 551 -5.26 -29.51 27.44
N ALA A 552 -4.32 -29.43 28.35
CA ALA A 552 -3.87 -28.15 28.87
C ALA A 552 -2.99 -27.49 27.82
N ALA A 553 -3.62 -26.69 26.97
CA ALA A 553 -2.92 -25.72 26.12
C ALA A 553 -2.67 -24.47 26.97
N THR A 554 -1.47 -24.34 27.51
CA THR A 554 -0.96 -23.02 27.89
C THR A 554 -0.66 -22.28 26.58
N ALA A 555 -1.67 -21.59 26.06
CA ALA A 555 -1.49 -20.61 25.03
C ALA A 555 -0.55 -19.53 25.59
N GLN A 556 0.62 -19.39 24.99
CA GLN A 556 1.45 -18.20 25.22
C GLN A 556 0.62 -16.99 24.82
N PRO A 557 0.59 -15.90 25.61
CA PRO A 557 -0.15 -14.71 25.25
C PRO A 557 0.36 -14.20 23.91
N VAL A 558 -0.55 -13.95 22.99
CA VAL A 558 -0.25 -13.30 21.71
C VAL A 558 0.29 -11.91 22.06
N PRO A 559 1.51 -11.55 21.65
CA PRO A 559 2.07 -10.24 21.95
C PRO A 559 1.15 -9.15 21.36
N SER A 560 1.04 -8.03 22.07
CA SER A 560 0.31 -6.87 21.57
C SER A 560 0.91 -6.39 20.22
N PRO A 561 0.13 -5.73 19.36
CA PRO A 561 0.65 -5.18 18.10
C PRO A 561 1.88 -4.28 18.30
N GLU A 562 1.96 -3.57 19.42
CA GLU A 562 3.09 -2.72 19.78
C GLU A 562 4.33 -3.54 20.22
N GLU A 563 4.15 -4.59 21.01
CA GLU A 563 5.23 -5.51 21.38
C GLU A 563 5.74 -6.30 20.18
N ALA A 564 4.85 -6.69 19.27
CA ALA A 564 5.21 -7.30 18.00
C ALA A 564 6.01 -6.31 17.12
N MET A 565 5.60 -5.04 17.06
CA MET A 565 6.26 -3.99 16.27
C MET A 565 7.62 -3.59 16.87
N MET A 566 7.74 -3.48 18.21
CA MET A 566 9.02 -3.25 18.90
C MET A 566 9.97 -4.45 18.79
N ALA A 567 9.44 -5.66 18.88
CA ALA A 567 10.22 -6.87 18.63
C ALA A 567 10.66 -6.99 17.17
N MET A 568 9.92 -6.43 16.22
CA MET A 568 10.29 -6.35 14.81
C MET A 568 11.34 -5.25 14.54
N ALA A 569 11.19 -4.07 15.11
CA ALA A 569 12.18 -2.99 15.00
C ALA A 569 13.55 -3.37 15.58
N GLY A 570 13.59 -4.16 16.65
CA GLY A 570 14.82 -4.70 17.24
C GLY A 570 15.44 -5.90 16.50
N ARG A 571 14.71 -6.55 15.58
CA ARG A 571 15.16 -7.77 14.88
C ARG A 571 16.12 -7.50 13.72
N GLN A 572 16.31 -6.27 13.31
CA GLN A 572 17.30 -5.88 12.28
C GLN A 572 18.72 -5.68 12.82
N ALA A 573 18.95 -5.81 14.10
CA ALA A 573 20.26 -5.71 14.73
C ALA A 573 21.11 -6.99 14.58
N GLY A 574 21.22 -7.50 13.35
CA GLY A 574 22.08 -8.62 12.96
C GLY A 574 22.93 -8.23 11.76
N PRO A 575 23.96 -9.02 11.40
CA PRO A 575 24.78 -8.76 10.23
C PRO A 575 23.99 -8.89 8.92
N PHE A 576 22.77 -9.42 8.95
CA PHE A 576 21.93 -9.69 7.79
C PHE A 576 20.86 -8.62 7.62
N ARG A 577 20.72 -8.12 6.39
CA ARG A 577 19.66 -7.24 5.96
C ARG A 577 18.64 -8.05 5.16
N PHE A 578 17.37 -7.92 5.50
CA PHE A 578 16.25 -8.50 4.78
C PHE A 578 15.30 -7.39 4.37
N ASN A 579 14.83 -7.44 3.12
CA ASN A 579 13.80 -6.52 2.63
C ASN A 579 12.51 -6.66 3.43
N TRP A 580 11.65 -5.66 3.36
CA TRP A 580 10.28 -5.76 3.89
C TRP A 580 9.56 -6.95 3.28
N SER A 581 9.64 -7.12 1.95
CA SER A 581 9.20 -8.28 1.20
C SER A 581 10.41 -9.11 0.79
N THR A 582 10.75 -10.12 1.56
CA THR A 582 11.94 -10.96 1.35
C THR A 582 11.61 -12.15 0.46
N PRO A 583 12.35 -12.38 -0.65
CA PRO A 583 12.08 -13.50 -1.53
C PRO A 583 12.47 -14.82 -0.87
N ILE A 584 11.56 -15.79 -1.00
CA ILE A 584 11.81 -17.21 -0.71
C ILE A 584 11.40 -18.02 -1.92
N ILE A 585 12.24 -18.95 -2.34
CA ILE A 585 11.93 -19.92 -3.40
C ILE A 585 12.31 -21.33 -2.98
N MET A 586 11.65 -22.30 -3.59
CA MET A 586 11.99 -23.71 -3.51
C MET A 586 12.80 -24.11 -4.76
N SER A 587 13.81 -24.97 -4.58
CA SER A 587 14.58 -25.50 -5.70
C SER A 587 13.69 -26.35 -6.62
N PRO A 588 13.73 -26.15 -7.94
CA PRO A 588 13.01 -27.02 -8.88
C PRO A 588 13.58 -28.45 -8.94
N HIS A 589 14.80 -28.66 -8.40
CA HIS A 589 15.47 -29.96 -8.40
C HIS A 589 15.25 -30.77 -7.13
N ASN A 590 14.98 -30.09 -6.00
CA ASN A 590 14.76 -30.79 -4.71
C ASN A 590 13.87 -29.92 -3.79
N PRO A 591 12.64 -30.32 -3.50
CA PRO A 591 11.69 -29.56 -2.70
C PRO A 591 12.12 -29.38 -1.23
N ARG A 592 13.14 -30.12 -0.76
CA ARG A 592 13.74 -29.89 0.57
C ARG A 592 14.72 -28.72 0.59
N THR A 593 15.17 -28.30 -0.60
CA THR A 593 16.09 -27.18 -0.78
C THR A 593 15.30 -25.90 -0.96
N ILE A 594 15.52 -24.94 -0.09
CA ILE A 594 14.92 -23.60 -0.18
C ILE A 594 16.01 -22.53 -0.17
N TYR A 595 15.73 -21.45 -0.85
CA TYR A 595 16.58 -20.26 -0.91
C TYR A 595 15.85 -19.06 -0.32
N MET A 596 16.60 -18.18 0.32
CA MET A 596 16.06 -16.93 0.88
C MET A 596 17.06 -15.79 0.61
N GLY A 597 16.52 -14.64 0.16
CA GLY A 597 17.32 -13.45 -0.16
C GLY A 597 17.42 -12.50 1.02
N GLY A 598 18.63 -12.08 1.35
CA GLY A 598 18.92 -10.93 2.19
C GLY A 598 19.93 -10.06 1.46
N ASN A 599 20.89 -9.44 2.16
CA ASN A 599 22.10 -8.94 1.50
C ASN A 599 23.02 -10.09 1.00
N HIS A 600 22.82 -11.29 1.51
CA HIS A 600 23.37 -12.56 1.06
C HIS A 600 22.26 -13.47 0.55
N LEU A 601 22.61 -14.41 -0.34
CA LEU A 601 21.74 -15.54 -0.64
C LEU A 601 21.97 -16.62 0.40
N PHE A 602 20.91 -17.08 1.02
CA PHE A 602 20.90 -18.19 1.97
C PHE A 602 20.30 -19.43 1.32
N ARG A 603 20.85 -20.62 1.64
CA ARG A 603 20.32 -21.90 1.22
C ARG A 603 20.15 -22.85 2.41
N SER A 604 19.03 -23.54 2.43
CA SER A 604 18.76 -24.66 3.32
C SER A 604 18.52 -25.93 2.50
N LEU A 605 18.98 -27.08 3.00
CA LEU A 605 18.77 -28.40 2.40
C LEU A 605 17.80 -29.27 3.18
N ASP A 606 17.28 -28.75 4.30
CA ASP A 606 16.44 -29.47 5.26
C ASP A 606 15.16 -28.69 5.60
N ARG A 607 14.60 -27.98 4.58
CA ARG A 607 13.34 -27.23 4.71
C ARG A 607 13.43 -26.05 5.69
N GLY A 608 14.61 -25.42 5.83
CA GLY A 608 14.83 -24.22 6.61
C GLY A 608 15.29 -24.47 8.05
N ASP A 609 15.56 -25.69 8.44
CA ASP A 609 16.03 -25.98 9.81
C ASP A 609 17.46 -25.46 10.04
N LYS A 610 18.31 -25.56 9.03
CA LYS A 610 19.68 -25.00 9.02
C LYS A 610 19.93 -24.26 7.71
N TRP A 611 20.79 -23.27 7.75
CA TRP A 611 21.13 -22.44 6.62
C TRP A 611 22.63 -22.34 6.38
N VAL A 612 23.01 -22.20 5.13
CA VAL A 612 24.36 -21.80 4.71
C VAL A 612 24.29 -20.48 3.95
N ILE A 613 25.30 -19.63 4.14
CA ILE A 613 25.48 -18.42 3.35
C ILE A 613 26.09 -18.84 2.01
N LEU A 614 25.35 -18.69 0.92
CA LEU A 614 25.75 -19.15 -0.41
C LEU A 614 26.46 -18.06 -1.22
N SER A 615 26.35 -16.79 -0.85
CA SER A 615 26.95 -15.68 -1.58
C SER A 615 27.70 -14.71 -0.66
N PRO A 616 28.67 -13.93 -1.18
CA PRO A 616 29.07 -12.68 -0.53
C PRO A 616 27.87 -11.72 -0.43
N ASP A 617 28.05 -10.50 0.13
CA ASP A 617 27.08 -9.42 -0.06
C ASP A 617 27.05 -9.08 -1.56
N VAL A 618 25.91 -9.38 -2.22
CA VAL A 618 25.75 -9.24 -3.68
C VAL A 618 25.08 -7.92 -4.08
N THR A 619 24.82 -7.06 -3.11
CA THR A 619 24.23 -5.73 -3.28
C THR A 619 25.30 -4.68 -3.61
N THR A 620 24.92 -3.43 -3.79
CA THR A 620 25.91 -2.33 -3.89
C THR A 620 26.54 -2.02 -2.53
N ASN A 621 25.93 -2.46 -1.43
CA ASN A 621 26.34 -2.21 -0.05
C ASN A 621 26.51 -0.71 0.26
N ASP A 622 25.64 0.13 -0.30
CA ASP A 622 25.64 1.58 -0.12
C ASP A 622 25.14 1.96 1.29
N LYS A 623 26.08 2.23 2.19
CA LYS A 623 25.79 2.55 3.59
C LYS A 623 24.93 3.80 3.76
N THR A 624 24.92 4.71 2.80
CA THR A 624 24.09 5.92 2.86
C THR A 624 22.60 5.61 2.75
N LYS A 625 22.24 4.40 2.32
CA LYS A 625 20.86 3.94 2.15
C LYS A 625 20.35 3.02 3.25
N TYR A 626 21.23 2.43 4.07
CA TYR A 626 20.79 1.49 5.10
C TYR A 626 21.45 1.65 6.48
N ALA A 627 22.52 2.42 6.61
CA ALA A 627 23.20 2.58 7.90
C ALA A 627 22.26 3.23 8.94
N PRO A 628 22.48 2.95 10.26
CA PRO A 628 21.63 3.52 11.32
C PRO A 628 21.59 5.05 11.32
N GLU A 629 22.66 5.71 10.86
CA GLU A 629 22.78 7.15 10.77
C GLU A 629 22.16 7.72 9.47
N LYS A 630 21.61 6.86 8.60
CA LYS A 630 20.96 7.37 7.38
C LYS A 630 19.92 8.41 7.82
N PRO A 631 19.93 9.63 7.28
CA PRO A 631 18.88 10.58 7.59
C PRO A 631 17.58 10.00 7.03
N SER A 632 16.64 9.63 7.91
CA SER A 632 15.25 9.58 7.47
C SER A 632 14.89 11.02 7.18
N GLY A 633 14.41 11.28 5.97
CA GLY A 633 14.10 12.65 5.58
C GLY A 633 12.88 13.20 6.31
N GLY A 634 12.91 14.53 6.46
CA GLY A 634 11.75 15.26 6.97
C GLY A 634 11.58 15.28 8.48
N ILE A 635 10.42 15.73 8.89
CA ILE A 635 10.08 16.06 10.27
C ILE A 635 9.91 14.79 11.12
N THR A 636 9.17 13.82 10.62
CA THR A 636 8.92 12.57 11.33
C THR A 636 9.68 11.43 10.67
N ARG A 637 10.44 10.69 11.48
CA ARG A 637 11.11 9.48 11.00
C ARG A 637 10.12 8.35 10.75
N ASP A 638 10.19 7.75 9.56
CA ASP A 638 9.59 6.44 9.34
C ASP A 638 10.62 5.37 9.72
N VAL A 639 10.33 4.62 10.78
CA VAL A 639 11.24 3.62 11.37
C VAL A 639 10.63 2.22 11.36
N THR A 640 9.67 1.96 10.50
CA THR A 640 8.94 0.68 10.46
C THR A 640 9.74 -0.47 9.87
N GLY A 641 10.86 -0.17 9.16
CA GLY A 641 11.70 -1.17 8.50
C GLY A 641 11.35 -1.42 7.04
N ALA A 642 10.25 -0.82 6.55
CA ALA A 642 9.86 -0.90 5.14
C ALA A 642 10.89 -0.24 4.19
N GLU A 643 11.77 0.59 4.74
CA GLU A 643 12.87 1.28 4.07
C GLU A 643 14.19 0.50 4.09
N THR A 644 14.20 -0.78 4.49
CA THR A 644 15.39 -1.62 4.38
C THR A 644 15.77 -1.79 2.92
N HIS A 645 17.03 -1.46 2.60
CA HIS A 645 17.55 -1.39 1.23
C HIS A 645 18.90 -2.07 1.13
N CYS A 646 19.41 -2.26 -0.09
CA CYS A 646 20.57 -3.09 -0.42
C CYS A 646 20.32 -4.55 -0.02
N THR A 647 19.31 -5.15 -0.64
CA THR A 647 18.86 -6.52 -0.40
C THR A 647 18.50 -7.23 -1.70
N ILE A 648 18.56 -8.55 -1.70
CA ILE A 648 18.02 -9.40 -2.75
C ILE A 648 16.48 -9.36 -2.63
N ILE A 649 15.80 -9.14 -3.75
CA ILE A 649 14.33 -9.11 -3.82
C ILE A 649 13.75 -10.10 -4.83
N THR A 650 14.59 -10.76 -5.61
CA THR A 650 14.17 -11.81 -6.54
C THR A 650 15.27 -12.85 -6.73
N ILE A 651 14.86 -14.11 -6.82
CA ILE A 651 15.76 -15.27 -6.95
C ILE A 651 15.18 -16.20 -7.99
N SER A 652 16.01 -16.79 -8.86
CA SER A 652 15.61 -17.87 -9.75
C SER A 652 16.74 -18.86 -9.91
N GLU A 653 16.53 -20.11 -9.50
CA GLU A 653 17.39 -21.23 -9.86
C GLU A 653 16.96 -21.80 -11.20
N SER A 654 17.91 -22.05 -12.10
CA SER A 654 17.61 -22.66 -13.40
C SER A 654 16.97 -24.04 -13.22
N PRO A 655 15.80 -24.29 -13.82
CA PRO A 655 15.21 -25.64 -13.81
C PRO A 655 15.97 -26.63 -14.71
N VAL A 656 16.85 -26.14 -15.58
CA VAL A 656 17.67 -26.96 -16.50
C VAL A 656 18.97 -27.43 -15.84
N VAL A 657 19.62 -26.55 -15.06
CA VAL A 657 20.93 -26.83 -14.44
C VAL A 657 20.90 -26.51 -12.96
N PRO A 658 21.05 -27.50 -12.06
CA PRO A 658 21.15 -27.27 -10.62
C PRO A 658 22.32 -26.38 -10.26
N GLY A 659 22.13 -25.47 -9.31
CA GLY A 659 23.18 -24.56 -8.83
C GLY A 659 23.55 -23.43 -9.79
N LEU A 660 22.86 -23.30 -10.92
CA LEU A 660 22.87 -22.10 -11.73
C LEU A 660 21.78 -21.16 -11.21
N ILE A 661 22.18 -20.07 -10.52
CA ILE A 661 21.25 -19.23 -9.77
C ILE A 661 21.44 -17.77 -10.17
N TRP A 662 20.32 -17.10 -10.43
CA TRP A 662 20.20 -15.68 -10.69
C TRP A 662 19.57 -14.98 -9.49
N VAL A 663 20.10 -13.80 -9.15
CA VAL A 663 19.46 -12.93 -8.14
C VAL A 663 19.43 -11.48 -8.62
N GLY A 664 18.36 -10.79 -8.27
CA GLY A 664 18.19 -9.36 -8.51
C GLY A 664 18.04 -8.61 -7.20
N THR A 665 18.58 -7.39 -7.13
CA THR A 665 18.58 -6.57 -5.91
C THR A 665 17.73 -5.30 -6.06
N ASP A 666 17.29 -4.75 -4.95
CA ASP A 666 16.55 -3.48 -4.87
C ASP A 666 17.39 -2.27 -5.25
N ASP A 667 18.71 -2.40 -5.25
CA ASP A 667 19.69 -1.39 -5.63
C ASP A 667 20.32 -1.61 -7.02
N GLY A 668 19.70 -2.50 -7.81
CA GLY A 668 19.89 -2.62 -9.25
C GLY A 668 20.96 -3.59 -9.71
N ASN A 669 21.53 -4.44 -8.85
CA ASN A 669 22.45 -5.49 -9.29
C ASN A 669 21.69 -6.71 -9.84
N VAL A 670 22.22 -7.31 -10.88
CA VAL A 670 21.83 -8.64 -11.37
C VAL A 670 23.05 -9.55 -11.25
N GLN A 671 22.96 -10.55 -10.41
CA GLN A 671 24.08 -11.43 -10.06
C GLN A 671 23.78 -12.86 -10.49
N LEU A 672 24.82 -13.55 -10.91
CA LEU A 672 24.77 -14.92 -11.42
C LEU A 672 25.86 -15.78 -10.78
N THR A 673 25.51 -16.95 -10.31
CA THR A 673 26.44 -18.06 -10.08
C THR A 673 26.15 -19.20 -11.06
N ARG A 674 27.21 -19.84 -11.57
CA ARG A 674 27.13 -21.02 -12.46
C ARG A 674 27.66 -22.30 -11.79
N ASN A 675 28.11 -22.19 -10.56
CA ASN A 675 28.85 -23.22 -9.84
C ASN A 675 28.42 -23.31 -8.36
N ASP A 676 27.10 -23.28 -8.15
CA ASP A 676 26.52 -23.51 -6.84
C ASP A 676 27.00 -22.55 -5.74
N GLY A 677 27.19 -21.27 -6.09
CA GLY A 677 27.59 -20.20 -5.17
C GLY A 677 29.10 -20.05 -4.94
N VAL A 678 29.95 -20.90 -5.56
CA VAL A 678 31.43 -20.83 -5.41
C VAL A 678 31.96 -19.49 -5.95
N ALA A 679 31.39 -19.02 -7.06
CA ALA A 679 31.73 -17.71 -7.64
C ALA A 679 30.46 -16.98 -8.10
N TRP A 680 30.47 -15.66 -7.96
CA TRP A 680 29.39 -14.78 -8.38
C TRP A 680 29.87 -13.74 -9.37
N THR A 681 29.06 -13.44 -10.37
CA THR A 681 29.33 -12.45 -11.41
C THR A 681 28.20 -11.46 -11.50
N ASN A 682 28.51 -10.17 -11.35
CA ASN A 682 27.55 -9.11 -11.62
C ASN A 682 27.42 -8.87 -13.13
N VAL A 683 26.29 -9.24 -13.69
CA VAL A 683 26.01 -9.11 -15.14
C VAL A 683 25.29 -7.81 -15.50
N ARG A 684 25.02 -6.94 -14.53
CA ARG A 684 24.26 -5.70 -14.72
C ARG A 684 24.84 -4.81 -15.82
N ALA A 685 26.15 -4.77 -15.97
CA ALA A 685 26.83 -3.96 -16.99
C ALA A 685 26.51 -4.40 -18.44
N ALA A 686 26.09 -5.65 -18.64
CA ALA A 686 25.68 -6.18 -19.93
C ALA A 686 24.22 -5.87 -20.31
N ILE A 687 23.45 -5.25 -19.39
CA ILE A 687 22.05 -4.87 -19.64
C ILE A 687 22.01 -3.38 -19.98
N PRO A 688 21.84 -3.01 -21.26
CA PRO A 688 21.81 -1.62 -21.70
C PRO A 688 20.48 -0.95 -21.37
N LEU A 689 20.42 0.36 -21.54
CA LEU A 689 19.21 1.21 -21.57
C LEU A 689 18.46 1.36 -20.23
N VAL A 690 18.84 0.67 -19.18
CA VAL A 690 18.23 0.84 -17.85
C VAL A 690 19.16 1.65 -16.96
N PRO A 691 18.73 2.72 -16.28
CA PRO A 691 19.55 3.50 -15.37
C PRO A 691 20.18 2.64 -14.26
N LYS A 692 21.36 3.02 -13.78
CA LYS A 692 21.99 2.34 -12.64
C LYS A 692 21.15 2.54 -11.39
N GLY A 693 21.04 1.49 -10.55
CA GLY A 693 20.29 1.55 -9.31
C GLY A 693 18.78 1.36 -9.47
N THR A 694 18.26 1.13 -10.70
CA THR A 694 16.85 0.79 -10.90
C THR A 694 16.56 -0.57 -10.27
N TRP A 695 15.49 -0.63 -9.52
CA TRP A 695 15.01 -1.81 -8.81
C TRP A 695 14.81 -3.01 -9.76
N VAL A 696 15.41 -4.16 -9.47
CA VAL A 696 15.24 -5.39 -10.25
C VAL A 696 13.98 -6.09 -9.74
N SER A 697 12.88 -5.97 -10.45
CA SER A 697 11.58 -6.52 -9.97
C SER A 697 11.48 -8.03 -10.12
N ARG A 698 12.10 -8.63 -11.15
CA ARG A 698 12.10 -10.07 -11.35
C ARG A 698 13.35 -10.54 -12.10
N VAL A 699 13.87 -11.69 -11.71
CA VAL A 699 14.73 -12.55 -12.55
C VAL A 699 14.02 -13.88 -12.75
N GLU A 700 14.03 -14.40 -13.98
CA GLU A 700 13.42 -15.67 -14.34
C GLU A 700 14.33 -16.45 -15.26
N ALA A 701 14.94 -17.52 -14.74
CA ALA A 701 15.78 -18.41 -15.53
C ALA A 701 14.92 -19.17 -16.55
N SER A 702 15.39 -19.28 -17.78
CA SER A 702 14.67 -20.01 -18.82
C SER A 702 14.47 -21.47 -18.45
N HIS A 703 13.29 -22.00 -18.73
CA HIS A 703 12.95 -23.41 -18.57
C HIS A 703 13.50 -24.29 -19.69
N PHE A 704 14.08 -23.69 -20.73
CA PHE A 704 14.49 -24.39 -21.94
C PHE A 704 16.00 -24.30 -22.22
N ASP A 705 16.64 -23.21 -21.78
CA ASP A 705 18.04 -22.93 -22.04
C ASP A 705 18.74 -22.36 -20.82
N ALA A 706 19.75 -23.07 -20.33
CA ALA A 706 20.54 -22.67 -19.17
C ALA A 706 21.33 -21.34 -19.35
N GLY A 707 21.57 -20.91 -20.60
CA GLY A 707 22.25 -19.66 -20.91
C GLY A 707 21.35 -18.41 -20.86
N THR A 708 20.03 -18.59 -20.74
CA THR A 708 19.03 -17.52 -20.87
C THR A 708 18.35 -17.18 -19.54
N CYS A 709 18.24 -15.89 -19.26
CA CYS A 709 17.45 -15.37 -18.14
C CYS A 709 16.67 -14.12 -18.59
N TYR A 710 15.43 -14.02 -18.16
CA TYR A 710 14.61 -12.82 -18.33
C TYR A 710 14.73 -11.95 -17.08
N VAL A 711 14.92 -10.64 -17.29
CA VAL A 711 15.09 -9.69 -16.19
C VAL A 711 14.15 -8.51 -16.42
N THR A 712 13.38 -8.17 -15.40
CA THR A 712 12.52 -6.97 -15.41
C THR A 712 13.01 -5.97 -14.37
N PHE A 713 12.82 -4.70 -14.68
CA PHE A 713 13.16 -3.59 -13.81
C PHE A 713 11.90 -2.76 -13.55
N ASP A 714 11.84 -2.18 -12.37
CA ASP A 714 10.72 -1.36 -11.91
C ASP A 714 11.18 0.09 -11.74
N GLY A 715 10.74 0.95 -12.64
CA GLY A 715 11.10 2.37 -12.68
C GLY A 715 10.26 3.26 -11.79
N HIS A 716 9.06 2.83 -11.34
CA HIS A 716 8.12 3.73 -10.65
C HIS A 716 8.71 4.37 -9.40
N ARG A 717 9.61 3.66 -8.68
CA ARG A 717 10.33 4.19 -7.50
C ARG A 717 11.37 5.25 -7.84
N SER A 718 11.61 5.48 -9.10
CA SER A 718 12.44 6.56 -9.65
C SER A 718 11.61 7.56 -10.45
N ASP A 719 10.29 7.54 -10.26
CA ASP A 719 9.29 8.36 -10.97
C ASP A 719 9.30 8.14 -12.49
N ASP A 720 9.62 6.91 -12.92
CA ASP A 720 9.63 6.45 -14.32
C ASP A 720 8.56 5.37 -14.49
N PHE A 721 7.46 5.71 -15.19
CA PHE A 721 6.23 4.91 -15.31
C PHE A 721 5.99 4.39 -16.72
#